data_5b19b12b71283a9b650a10a0330c2df3
#
_entry.id   5b19b12b71283a9b650a10a0330c2df3
#
_cell.length_a   1.000
_cell.length_b   1.000
_cell.length_c   1.000
_cell.angle_alpha   90.00
_cell.angle_beta   90.00
_cell.angle_gamma   90.00
#
_symmetry.space_group_name_H-M   'P 1'
#
loop_
_entity.id
_entity.type
_entity.pdbx_description
1 polymer ?
#
loop_
_entity_poly.entity_id
_entity_poly.type
_entity_poly.pdbx_seq_one_letter_code
_entity_poly.pdbx_strand_id
1 'polypeptide(L)'
;MKKNKKTLKVVQIICLLAAALFMLIQMYSLKAAANRTHYSFLRFLPGMARNATMMLVPMVFGAVFSKKKVHPSESFKYWIMAIITLIVYYLAFFFKEPTHFLMWRLWGVFFPIIASTSVLLSGLIFSMLVQPYLYDLQHKLSEKQNLLVLSFLTLMGFALSAGTMQFYYSFYGLYLILFFAWGMFLSHIHITRKAFWLSVLAGIISFFVVLIGVPGFNAVYWSQVLGHKGAGEWNSQFLNNPTSPFMFLMVLAAFLIFRKVIVTFSARQMRYIIPVVVFMDAPISSMFMNGFRITNSSAVNKIIMIFVMLLVSCLVGWLYDRYLFKFKPFARAVDYLNQHDSLPELLQTVWSKFSRWVINNRVNILTWAWFYVLSFASFLIESDKMRIQINTATDINAAVYLLGTKFFAIVLTTIFLDALFTILYFITTRYWTSNILVSVITIGWAIANKIKLNLRGEPIYPTEINEVVNWKTLVPMIGKTMLIVIAVALIVVIALDIFLEVKFPIKKKGSWKKRGIWALLSLLLFLTPMRFNHDGGMIYHINHGFDNKQSFRNPERDIQVNGPVLNFLNYIDLQVMNKPANYSPSAINHLDEKYKKVAADINKGRKNNVKKQTVIFNLSESFVDPYTFPTVKIDKSAPNPVKFIQSMKGRSTYGNMLSAGYGGGTANMEWETLTGLNMGMFKSTLTPYVQVVPNYSFYPTIGMNFGYSSAVHPFIGTYYSRIEDYHRFKFNKFAYLGSK
;
A
#
# COMPACT_ATOMS: atom_id res chain seq x y z
N MET A 1 30.11 46.18 -13.52
CA MET A 1 29.57 44.90 -13.94
C MET A 1 29.70 43.75 -12.89
N LYS A 2 30.80 43.56 -12.17
CA LYS A 2 30.93 42.47 -11.15
C LYS A 2 29.95 42.60 -9.96
N LYS A 3 29.67 43.83 -9.49
CA LYS A 3 28.76 44.13 -8.36
C LYS A 3 27.32 43.75 -8.70
N ASN A 4 26.84 43.99 -9.94
CA ASN A 4 25.50 43.64 -10.39
C ASN A 4 25.29 42.10 -10.50
N LYS A 5 26.35 41.36 -10.90
CA LYS A 5 26.27 39.88 -10.98
C LYS A 5 26.16 39.22 -9.60
N LYS A 6 26.80 39.81 -8.57
CA LYS A 6 26.73 39.29 -7.20
C LYS A 6 25.34 39.54 -6.58
N THR A 7 24.79 40.75 -6.78
CA THR A 7 23.44 41.11 -6.32
C THR A 7 22.38 40.26 -7.02
N LEU A 8 22.49 39.98 -8.33
CA LEU A 8 21.55 39.15 -9.06
C LEU A 8 21.57 37.71 -8.54
N LYS A 9 22.75 37.14 -8.21
CA LYS A 9 22.85 35.80 -7.62
C LYS A 9 22.18 35.71 -6.25
N VAL A 10 22.32 36.75 -5.40
CA VAL A 10 21.67 36.80 -4.08
C VAL A 10 20.15 36.85 -4.25
N VAL A 11 19.64 37.68 -5.16
CA VAL A 11 18.19 37.77 -5.44
C VAL A 11 17.65 36.42 -5.96
N GLN A 12 18.39 35.74 -6.84
CA GLN A 12 18.00 34.41 -7.30
C GLN A 12 17.91 33.37 -6.16
N ILE A 13 18.89 33.36 -5.26
CA ILE A 13 18.86 32.48 -4.08
C ILE A 13 17.67 32.81 -3.19
N ILE A 14 17.43 34.09 -2.93
CA ILE A 14 16.28 34.55 -2.11
C ILE A 14 14.96 34.10 -2.75
N CYS A 15 14.80 34.27 -4.07
CA CYS A 15 13.58 33.84 -4.78
C CYS A 15 13.40 32.32 -4.72
N LEU A 16 14.47 31.53 -4.88
CA LEU A 16 14.41 30.08 -4.75
C LEU A 16 14.05 29.64 -3.34
N LEU A 17 14.65 30.27 -2.33
CA LEU A 17 14.33 30.00 -0.92
C LEU A 17 12.90 30.38 -0.59
N ALA A 18 12.44 31.55 -1.08
CA ALA A 18 11.07 32.02 -0.87
C ALA A 18 10.05 31.07 -1.56
N ALA A 19 10.32 30.63 -2.79
CA ALA A 19 9.48 29.67 -3.48
C ALA A 19 9.45 28.32 -2.74
N ALA A 20 10.58 27.80 -2.30
CA ALA A 20 10.67 26.58 -1.53
C ALA A 20 9.97 26.68 -0.18
N LEU A 21 10.15 27.81 0.52
CA LEU A 21 9.46 28.10 1.79
C LEU A 21 7.94 28.18 1.59
N PHE A 22 7.50 28.85 0.53
CA PHE A 22 6.08 28.97 0.18
C PHE A 22 5.47 27.59 -0.13
N MET A 23 6.19 26.74 -0.88
CA MET A 23 5.78 25.37 -1.15
C MET A 23 5.64 24.53 0.13
N LEU A 24 6.57 24.67 1.07
CA LEU A 24 6.54 23.95 2.34
C LEU A 24 5.42 24.45 3.27
N ILE A 25 5.13 25.75 3.29
CA ILE A 25 4.02 26.33 4.04
C ILE A 25 2.68 25.78 3.55
N GLN A 26 2.51 25.61 2.23
CA GLN A 26 1.29 25.04 1.66
C GLN A 26 1.04 23.59 2.11
N MET A 27 2.09 22.79 2.13
CA MET A 27 2.01 21.40 2.60
C MET A 27 1.47 21.31 4.04
N TYR A 28 1.84 22.30 4.84
CA TYR A 28 1.47 22.38 6.24
C TYR A 28 -0.02 22.69 6.47
N SER A 29 -0.59 23.53 5.64
CA SER A 29 -1.96 24.02 5.80
C SER A 29 -3.04 23.03 5.33
N LEU A 30 -2.68 21.99 4.56
CA LEU A 30 -3.63 20.99 4.05
C LEU A 30 -4.38 20.22 5.16
N LYS A 31 -3.78 20.04 6.34
CA LYS A 31 -4.44 19.35 7.46
C LYS A 31 -5.32 20.23 8.34
N ALA A 32 -5.09 21.55 8.35
CA ALA A 32 -5.96 22.48 9.05
C ALA A 32 -7.37 22.56 8.41
N ALA A 33 -7.49 22.20 7.13
CA ALA A 33 -8.75 22.20 6.39
C ALA A 33 -9.67 21.00 6.71
N ALA A 34 -9.18 19.99 7.41
CA ALA A 34 -9.96 18.76 7.68
C ALA A 34 -11.01 18.90 8.80
N ASN A 35 -10.99 19.98 9.59
CA ASN A 35 -12.01 20.25 10.59
C ASN A 35 -13.15 21.09 9.99
N ARG A 36 -14.24 20.43 9.67
CA ARG A 36 -15.37 20.84 8.81
C ARG A 36 -16.32 21.92 9.35
N THR A 37 -16.07 22.53 10.50
CA THR A 37 -17.13 23.32 11.20
C THR A 37 -17.04 24.84 11.08
N HIS A 38 -15.94 25.41 10.59
CA HIS A 38 -15.85 26.87 10.37
C HIS A 38 -15.07 27.21 9.11
N TYR A 39 -15.77 27.69 8.06
CA TYR A 39 -15.19 28.28 6.87
C TYR A 39 -14.52 29.63 7.22
N SER A 40 -13.26 29.61 7.61
CA SER A 40 -12.48 30.83 7.71
C SER A 40 -11.72 31.05 6.40
N PHE A 41 -11.79 32.29 5.90
CA PHE A 41 -11.07 32.79 4.75
C PHE A 41 -9.58 32.41 4.72
N LEU A 42 -8.92 32.42 5.87
CA LEU A 42 -7.52 32.07 6.03
C LEU A 42 -7.23 30.57 5.75
N ARG A 43 -8.21 29.68 5.86
CA ARG A 43 -8.04 28.25 5.58
C ARG A 43 -8.01 27.93 4.10
N PHE A 44 -8.58 28.80 3.27
CA PHE A 44 -8.68 28.59 1.84
C PHE A 44 -7.40 29.01 1.08
N LEU A 45 -6.71 30.04 1.55
CA LEU A 45 -5.47 30.56 0.96
C LEU A 45 -4.42 29.47 0.66
N PRO A 46 -4.18 28.50 1.54
CA PRO A 46 -3.18 27.48 1.30
C PRO A 46 -3.52 26.53 0.14
N GLY A 47 -4.78 26.15 0.01
CA GLY A 47 -5.23 25.32 -1.12
C GLY A 47 -5.06 26.06 -2.45
N MET A 48 -5.43 27.33 -2.49
CA MET A 48 -5.26 28.20 -3.64
C MET A 48 -3.78 28.37 -4.00
N ALA A 49 -2.93 28.59 -3.00
CA ALA A 49 -1.50 28.71 -3.17
C ALA A 49 -0.86 27.42 -3.71
N ARG A 50 -1.33 26.24 -3.23
CA ARG A 50 -0.91 24.94 -3.77
C ARG A 50 -1.23 24.79 -5.26
N ASN A 51 -2.47 25.09 -5.64
CA ASN A 51 -2.89 24.98 -7.02
C ASN A 51 -2.16 25.96 -7.93
N ALA A 52 -1.92 27.19 -7.45
CA ALA A 52 -1.08 28.16 -8.15
C ALA A 52 0.35 27.66 -8.35
N THR A 53 0.93 26.99 -7.37
CA THR A 53 2.28 26.44 -7.47
C THR A 53 2.36 25.29 -8.49
N MET A 54 1.34 24.44 -8.54
CA MET A 54 1.24 23.36 -9.54
C MET A 54 1.28 23.89 -10.99
N MET A 55 0.81 25.13 -11.22
CA MET A 55 0.85 25.80 -12.52
C MET A 55 2.16 26.58 -12.72
N LEU A 56 2.58 27.31 -11.69
CA LEU A 56 3.73 28.23 -11.77
C LEU A 56 5.05 27.48 -11.94
N VAL A 57 5.25 26.34 -11.26
CA VAL A 57 6.49 25.56 -11.34
C VAL A 57 6.76 25.07 -12.75
N PRO A 58 5.83 24.44 -13.49
CA PRO A 58 6.06 24.10 -14.90
C PRO A 58 6.33 25.30 -15.78
N MET A 59 5.65 26.45 -15.56
CA MET A 59 5.92 27.68 -16.32
C MET A 59 7.34 28.19 -16.08
N VAL A 60 7.83 28.15 -14.84
CA VAL A 60 9.22 28.55 -14.51
C VAL A 60 10.21 27.61 -15.18
N PHE A 61 9.97 26.28 -15.15
CA PHE A 61 10.81 25.30 -15.86
C PHE A 61 10.79 25.56 -17.37
N GLY A 62 9.61 25.76 -17.96
CA GLY A 62 9.47 26.08 -19.37
C GLY A 62 10.28 27.30 -19.77
N ALA A 63 10.23 28.39 -18.99
CA ALA A 63 11.01 29.60 -19.25
C ALA A 63 12.51 29.39 -19.14
N VAL A 64 12.99 28.61 -18.17
CA VAL A 64 14.43 28.32 -18.01
C VAL A 64 14.95 27.45 -19.15
N PHE A 65 14.16 26.50 -19.60
CA PHE A 65 14.52 25.56 -20.67
C PHE A 65 14.10 26.02 -22.08
N SER A 66 13.63 27.24 -22.25
CA SER A 66 13.18 27.77 -23.56
C SER A 66 14.30 28.17 -24.52
N LYS A 67 15.53 28.37 -24.01
CA LYS A 67 16.64 28.94 -24.79
C LYS A 67 17.25 28.00 -25.81
N LYS A 68 17.16 26.69 -25.62
CA LYS A 68 17.68 25.63 -26.48
C LYS A 68 16.92 24.34 -26.28
N LYS A 69 17.01 23.44 -27.23
CA LYS A 69 16.46 22.08 -27.08
C LYS A 69 17.10 21.37 -25.88
N VAL A 70 16.27 20.75 -25.08
CA VAL A 70 16.72 19.96 -23.92
C VAL A 70 17.20 18.60 -24.41
N HIS A 71 18.44 18.27 -24.09
CA HIS A 71 18.99 16.97 -24.41
C HIS A 71 18.39 15.88 -23.51
N PRO A 72 18.12 14.65 -24.00
CA PRO A 72 17.53 13.55 -23.20
C PRO A 72 18.29 13.28 -21.89
N SER A 73 19.62 13.47 -21.87
CA SER A 73 20.44 13.31 -20.67
C SER A 73 20.08 14.29 -19.54
N GLU A 74 19.63 15.49 -19.87
CA GLU A 74 19.18 16.44 -18.83
C GLU A 74 17.88 15.96 -18.17
N SER A 75 16.89 15.51 -18.94
CA SER A 75 15.65 14.92 -18.40
C SER A 75 15.96 13.71 -17.52
N PHE A 76 16.91 12.86 -17.93
CA PHE A 76 17.37 11.71 -17.16
C PHE A 76 18.01 12.12 -15.83
N LYS A 77 18.83 13.17 -15.80
CA LYS A 77 19.41 13.70 -14.55
C LYS A 77 18.32 14.08 -13.54
N TYR A 78 17.28 14.79 -13.99
CA TYR A 78 16.16 15.15 -13.12
C TYR A 78 15.38 13.94 -12.65
N TRP A 79 15.15 12.96 -13.51
CA TRP A 79 14.46 11.72 -13.16
C TRP A 79 15.23 10.93 -12.11
N ILE A 80 16.53 10.73 -12.27
CA ILE A 80 17.36 10.03 -11.29
C ILE A 80 17.46 10.79 -9.97
N MET A 81 17.57 12.10 -10.00
CA MET A 81 17.52 12.93 -8.78
C MET A 81 16.20 12.71 -8.02
N ALA A 82 15.09 12.67 -8.75
CA ALA A 82 13.77 12.41 -8.18
C ALA A 82 13.70 11.02 -7.55
N ILE A 83 14.16 9.98 -8.25
CA ILE A 83 14.19 8.60 -7.73
C ILE A 83 15.03 8.52 -6.46
N ILE A 84 16.24 9.04 -6.46
CA ILE A 84 17.11 8.99 -5.27
C ILE A 84 16.51 9.77 -4.11
N THR A 85 15.92 10.93 -4.36
CA THR A 85 15.23 11.71 -3.33
C THR A 85 14.06 10.94 -2.73
N LEU A 86 13.25 10.30 -3.58
CA LEU A 86 12.13 9.45 -3.15
C LEU A 86 12.64 8.27 -2.31
N ILE A 87 13.68 7.58 -2.76
CA ILE A 87 14.29 6.46 -2.01
C ILE A 87 14.77 6.93 -0.64
N VAL A 88 15.49 8.05 -0.56
CA VAL A 88 15.98 8.59 0.72
C VAL A 88 14.81 8.91 1.66
N TYR A 89 13.74 9.53 1.16
CA TYR A 89 12.57 9.84 1.99
C TYR A 89 11.83 8.56 2.43
N TYR A 90 11.64 7.60 1.54
CA TYR A 90 11.00 6.33 1.91
C TYR A 90 11.83 5.53 2.90
N LEU A 91 13.17 5.51 2.76
CA LEU A 91 14.04 4.84 3.72
C LEU A 91 13.98 5.52 5.10
N ALA A 92 14.06 6.85 5.14
CA ALA A 92 13.93 7.59 6.40
C ALA A 92 12.58 7.31 7.08
N PHE A 93 11.51 7.21 6.29
CA PHE A 93 10.19 6.88 6.79
C PHE A 93 10.05 5.41 7.21
N PHE A 94 10.65 4.48 6.46
CA PHE A 94 10.67 3.06 6.78
C PHE A 94 11.27 2.80 8.16
N PHE A 95 12.37 3.46 8.50
CA PHE A 95 12.99 3.34 9.84
C PHE A 95 12.13 3.96 10.94
N LYS A 96 11.28 4.93 10.62
CA LYS A 96 10.39 5.58 11.60
C LYS A 96 9.08 4.83 11.81
N GLU A 97 8.44 4.39 10.72
CA GLU A 97 7.17 3.66 10.74
C GLU A 97 7.17 2.54 9.69
N PRO A 98 7.85 1.41 9.98
CA PRO A 98 8.03 0.33 9.01
C PRO A 98 6.73 -0.31 8.50
N THR A 99 5.65 -0.24 9.29
CA THR A 99 4.33 -0.80 8.93
C THR A 99 3.68 -0.15 7.70
N HIS A 100 4.11 1.06 7.34
CA HIS A 100 3.58 1.79 6.18
C HIS A 100 4.33 1.52 4.88
N PHE A 101 5.35 0.67 4.90
CA PHE A 101 6.12 0.32 3.72
C PHE A 101 5.32 -0.66 2.85
N LEU A 102 4.87 -0.20 1.68
CA LEU A 102 4.17 -1.01 0.68
C LEU A 102 5.01 -1.13 -0.59
N MET A 103 5.08 -2.33 -1.18
CA MET A 103 5.88 -2.59 -2.38
C MET A 103 5.48 -1.70 -3.57
N TRP A 104 4.19 -1.41 -3.74
CA TRP A 104 3.74 -0.54 -4.81
C TRP A 104 4.10 0.95 -4.63
N ARG A 105 4.51 1.37 -3.42
CA ARG A 105 5.16 2.68 -3.24
C ARG A 105 6.56 2.69 -3.82
N LEU A 106 7.31 1.60 -3.72
CA LEU A 106 8.58 1.44 -4.44
C LEU A 106 8.38 1.48 -5.95
N TRP A 107 7.32 0.83 -6.47
CA TRP A 107 6.96 0.95 -7.87
C TRP A 107 6.74 2.40 -8.28
N GLY A 108 6.04 3.19 -7.46
CA GLY A 108 5.86 4.63 -7.66
C GLY A 108 7.16 5.43 -7.62
N VAL A 109 8.18 4.97 -6.89
CA VAL A 109 9.51 5.58 -6.88
C VAL A 109 10.22 5.44 -8.23
N PHE A 110 10.21 4.21 -8.78
CA PHE A 110 10.89 3.94 -10.06
C PHE A 110 10.08 4.44 -11.27
N PHE A 111 8.76 4.42 -11.18
CA PHE A 111 7.85 4.79 -12.25
C PHE A 111 6.85 5.87 -11.82
N PRO A 112 7.32 7.06 -11.38
CA PRO A 112 6.45 8.11 -10.87
C PRO A 112 5.40 8.57 -11.87
N ILE A 113 5.67 8.46 -13.17
CA ILE A 113 4.76 8.81 -14.26
C ILE A 113 3.59 7.81 -14.34
N ILE A 114 3.86 6.52 -14.18
CA ILE A 114 2.86 5.45 -14.32
C ILE A 114 2.03 5.31 -13.05
N ALA A 115 2.68 5.39 -11.89
CA ALA A 115 2.03 5.19 -10.60
C ALA A 115 1.29 6.42 -10.06
N SER A 116 1.30 7.55 -10.76
CA SER A 116 0.68 8.83 -10.39
C SER A 116 0.94 9.29 -8.94
N THR A 117 2.04 8.85 -8.36
CA THR A 117 2.40 9.18 -6.97
C THR A 117 2.81 10.63 -6.81
N SER A 118 3.37 11.24 -7.86
CA SER A 118 3.72 12.66 -7.92
C SER A 118 3.39 13.25 -9.29
N VAL A 119 2.18 13.81 -9.41
CA VAL A 119 1.70 14.39 -10.67
C VAL A 119 2.58 15.53 -11.14
N LEU A 120 3.00 16.42 -10.21
CA LEU A 120 3.84 17.58 -10.56
C LEU A 120 5.22 17.14 -11.08
N LEU A 121 5.88 16.22 -10.37
CA LEU A 121 7.19 15.72 -10.75
C LEU A 121 7.14 14.97 -12.08
N SER A 122 6.18 14.08 -12.23
CA SER A 122 5.95 13.31 -13.45
C SER A 122 5.68 14.22 -14.65
N GLY A 123 4.82 15.21 -14.45
CA GLY A 123 4.49 16.20 -15.48
C GLY A 123 5.71 17.05 -15.88
N LEU A 124 6.57 17.44 -14.92
CA LEU A 124 7.81 18.16 -15.21
C LEU A 124 8.79 17.33 -16.03
N ILE A 125 9.05 16.08 -15.63
CA ILE A 125 9.97 15.19 -16.34
C ILE A 125 9.44 14.93 -17.76
N PHE A 126 8.15 14.66 -17.90
CA PHE A 126 7.53 14.44 -19.19
C PHE A 126 7.54 15.71 -20.06
N SER A 127 7.30 16.90 -19.47
CA SER A 127 7.44 18.17 -20.17
C SER A 127 8.85 18.40 -20.70
N MET A 128 9.87 18.02 -19.94
CA MET A 128 11.26 18.11 -20.38
C MET A 128 11.58 17.12 -21.51
N LEU A 129 11.00 15.93 -21.52
CA LEU A 129 11.15 14.95 -22.61
C LEU A 129 10.48 15.43 -23.91
N VAL A 130 9.35 16.12 -23.79
CA VAL A 130 8.59 16.67 -24.93
C VAL A 130 9.12 18.04 -25.37
N GLN A 131 9.92 18.72 -24.54
CA GLN A 131 10.42 20.08 -24.79
C GLN A 131 11.08 20.26 -26.17
N PRO A 132 11.90 19.34 -26.72
CA PRO A 132 12.50 19.56 -28.05
C PRO A 132 11.44 19.72 -29.14
N TYR A 133 10.32 18.99 -29.05
CA TYR A 133 9.22 19.08 -30.01
C TYR A 133 8.40 20.36 -29.80
N LEU A 134 8.16 20.74 -28.55
CA LEU A 134 7.51 22.03 -28.23
C LEU A 134 8.37 23.21 -28.69
N TYR A 135 9.68 23.10 -28.55
CA TYR A 135 10.64 24.09 -29.04
C TYR A 135 10.53 24.28 -30.56
N ASP A 136 10.57 23.17 -31.33
CA ASP A 136 10.44 23.22 -32.78
C ASP A 136 9.09 23.75 -33.22
N LEU A 137 8.01 23.33 -32.55
CA LEU A 137 6.66 23.82 -32.83
C LEU A 137 6.54 25.33 -32.63
N GLN A 138 7.01 25.82 -31.45
CA GLN A 138 6.92 27.24 -31.14
C GLN A 138 7.79 28.13 -32.05
N HIS A 139 8.90 27.63 -32.57
CA HIS A 139 9.75 28.36 -33.49
C HIS A 139 9.23 28.32 -34.95
N LYS A 140 8.42 27.33 -35.31
CA LYS A 140 7.76 27.28 -36.62
C LYS A 140 6.52 28.16 -36.70
N LEU A 141 5.89 28.47 -35.57
CA LEU A 141 4.70 29.29 -35.50
C LEU A 141 5.06 30.76 -35.21
N SER A 142 4.33 31.69 -35.80
CA SER A 142 4.42 33.12 -35.44
C SER A 142 3.95 33.35 -33.98
N GLU A 143 4.33 34.47 -33.36
CA GLU A 143 3.90 34.79 -31.99
C GLU A 143 2.37 34.78 -31.84
N LYS A 144 1.65 35.29 -32.85
CA LYS A 144 0.17 35.30 -32.86
C LYS A 144 -0.41 33.88 -32.91
N GLN A 145 0.15 33.01 -33.76
CA GLN A 145 -0.28 31.62 -33.88
C GLN A 145 0.03 30.84 -32.59
N ASN A 146 1.21 31.02 -31.99
CA ASN A 146 1.55 30.42 -30.70
C ASN A 146 0.56 30.86 -29.62
N LEU A 147 0.27 32.15 -29.52
CA LEU A 147 -0.69 32.69 -28.56
C LEU A 147 -2.08 32.07 -28.76
N LEU A 148 -2.54 31.97 -30.01
CA LEU A 148 -3.84 31.40 -30.36
C LEU A 148 -3.91 29.92 -29.99
N VAL A 149 -2.91 29.12 -30.35
CA VAL A 149 -2.84 27.69 -30.03
C VAL A 149 -2.81 27.46 -28.52
N LEU A 150 -1.95 28.15 -27.79
CA LEU A 150 -1.87 27.99 -26.35
C LEU A 150 -3.14 28.44 -25.64
N SER A 151 -3.76 29.55 -26.07
CA SER A 151 -5.03 30.03 -25.55
C SER A 151 -6.16 29.06 -25.85
N PHE A 152 -6.24 28.54 -27.07
CA PHE A 152 -7.25 27.54 -27.45
C PHE A 152 -7.13 26.26 -26.62
N LEU A 153 -5.92 25.70 -26.48
CA LEU A 153 -5.67 24.51 -25.64
C LEU A 153 -6.01 24.76 -24.18
N THR A 154 -5.76 25.97 -23.68
CA THR A 154 -6.09 26.36 -22.31
C THR A 154 -7.61 26.42 -22.12
N LEU A 155 -8.33 27.06 -23.04
CA LEU A 155 -9.79 27.14 -23.02
C LEU A 155 -10.46 25.77 -23.19
N MET A 156 -9.96 24.93 -24.10
CA MET A 156 -10.41 23.55 -24.24
C MET A 156 -10.24 22.77 -22.94
N GLY A 157 -9.09 22.96 -22.31
CA GLY A 157 -8.83 22.36 -21.02
C GLY A 157 -9.81 22.80 -19.95
N PHE A 158 -10.15 24.07 -19.87
CA PHE A 158 -11.16 24.57 -18.93
C PHE A 158 -12.54 24.00 -19.21
N ALA A 159 -12.94 23.93 -20.47
CA ALA A 159 -14.23 23.40 -20.88
C ALA A 159 -14.36 21.92 -20.53
N LEU A 160 -13.34 21.11 -20.82
CA LEU A 160 -13.33 19.67 -20.54
C LEU A 160 -13.33 19.37 -19.03
N SER A 161 -12.68 20.19 -18.22
CA SER A 161 -12.64 19.99 -16.76
C SER A 161 -13.91 20.45 -16.05
N ALA A 162 -14.62 21.43 -16.58
CA ALA A 162 -15.86 21.94 -16.00
C ALA A 162 -17.05 20.97 -16.19
N GLY A 163 -17.03 20.14 -17.25
CA GLY A 163 -18.16 19.28 -17.62
C GLY A 163 -18.14 17.86 -17.04
N THR A 164 -16.97 17.34 -16.64
CA THR A 164 -16.87 15.94 -16.23
C THR A 164 -15.85 15.76 -15.13
N MET A 165 -16.32 15.53 -13.91
CA MET A 165 -15.44 15.28 -12.73
C MET A 165 -14.54 14.05 -12.87
N GLN A 166 -14.91 13.05 -13.67
CA GLN A 166 -14.13 11.83 -13.83
C GLN A 166 -12.85 12.01 -14.66
N PHE A 167 -12.81 12.97 -15.57
CA PHE A 167 -11.60 13.26 -16.37
C PHE A 167 -10.57 14.12 -15.65
N TYR A 168 -10.90 14.66 -14.49
CA TYR A 168 -10.07 15.58 -13.74
C TYR A 168 -8.68 15.02 -13.40
N TYR A 169 -8.61 13.78 -12.91
CA TYR A 169 -7.33 13.16 -12.53
C TYR A 169 -6.53 12.63 -13.73
N SER A 170 -7.20 12.22 -14.79
CA SER A 170 -6.56 11.56 -15.93
C SER A 170 -5.77 12.51 -16.84
N PHE A 171 -6.17 13.79 -16.95
CA PHE A 171 -5.55 14.77 -17.83
C PHE A 171 -4.61 15.76 -17.14
N TYR A 172 -4.39 15.62 -15.84
CA TYR A 172 -3.56 16.56 -15.08
C TYR A 172 -2.14 16.71 -15.64
N GLY A 173 -1.53 15.62 -16.10
CA GLY A 173 -0.22 15.61 -16.72
C GLY A 173 -0.13 16.47 -17.98
N LEU A 174 -1.19 16.49 -18.82
CA LEU A 174 -1.23 17.30 -20.04
C LEU A 174 -1.27 18.78 -19.73
N TYR A 175 -1.96 19.19 -18.66
CA TYR A 175 -1.96 20.59 -18.22
C TYR A 175 -0.58 21.07 -17.79
N LEU A 176 0.20 20.22 -17.16
CA LEU A 176 1.56 20.60 -16.75
C LEU A 176 2.45 20.85 -17.98
N ILE A 177 2.26 20.08 -19.05
CA ILE A 177 2.94 20.31 -20.34
C ILE A 177 2.47 21.64 -20.95
N LEU A 178 1.20 21.95 -20.90
CA LEU A 178 0.64 23.20 -21.39
C LEU A 178 1.19 24.42 -20.64
N PHE A 179 1.26 24.35 -19.31
CA PHE A 179 1.89 25.41 -18.51
C PHE A 179 3.39 25.53 -18.76
N PHE A 180 4.08 24.44 -18.95
CA PHE A 180 5.47 24.44 -19.37
C PHE A 180 5.62 25.15 -20.74
N ALA A 181 4.75 24.85 -21.70
CA ALA A 181 4.75 25.52 -23.03
C ALA A 181 4.42 27.00 -22.91
N TRP A 182 3.49 27.41 -22.04
CA TRP A 182 3.25 28.82 -21.72
C TRP A 182 4.50 29.52 -21.17
N GLY A 183 5.22 28.86 -20.27
CA GLY A 183 6.46 29.40 -19.72
C GLY A 183 7.53 29.59 -20.78
N MET A 184 7.69 28.63 -21.71
CA MET A 184 8.58 28.76 -22.86
C MET A 184 8.19 29.97 -23.72
N PHE A 185 6.95 30.06 -24.14
CA PHE A 185 6.43 31.12 -24.99
C PHE A 185 6.61 32.51 -24.33
N LEU A 186 6.12 32.68 -23.10
CA LEU A 186 6.18 33.94 -22.37
C LEU A 186 7.61 34.41 -22.07
N SER A 187 8.60 33.53 -22.13
CA SER A 187 10.01 33.92 -21.90
C SER A 187 10.61 34.73 -23.06
N HIS A 188 10.10 34.56 -24.28
CA HIS A 188 10.66 35.14 -25.51
C HIS A 188 9.87 36.32 -26.07
N ILE A 189 8.54 36.37 -25.84
CA ILE A 189 7.70 37.40 -26.45
C ILE A 189 7.96 38.82 -25.88
N HIS A 190 7.71 39.79 -26.72
CA HIS A 190 7.71 41.19 -26.28
C HIS A 190 6.34 41.58 -25.67
N ILE A 191 6.34 41.86 -24.38
CA ILE A 191 5.14 42.25 -23.65
C ILE A 191 5.10 43.78 -23.49
N THR A 192 4.08 44.41 -24.09
CA THR A 192 3.87 45.83 -23.97
C THR A 192 3.54 46.25 -22.53
N ARG A 193 3.88 47.48 -22.13
CA ARG A 193 3.57 47.98 -20.78
C ARG A 193 2.08 47.87 -20.46
N LYS A 194 1.22 48.14 -21.48
CA LYS A 194 -0.25 48.03 -21.33
C LYS A 194 -0.68 46.60 -21.07
N ALA A 195 -0.20 45.64 -21.87
CA ALA A 195 -0.50 44.20 -21.68
C ALA A 195 -0.02 43.69 -20.34
N PHE A 196 1.15 44.11 -19.87
CA PHE A 196 1.67 43.76 -18.56
C PHE A 196 0.69 44.18 -17.42
N TRP A 197 0.32 45.47 -17.39
CA TRP A 197 -0.56 45.97 -16.34
C TRP A 197 -1.98 45.43 -16.42
N LEU A 198 -2.50 45.16 -17.63
CA LEU A 198 -3.79 44.48 -17.81
C LEU A 198 -3.75 43.05 -17.27
N SER A 199 -2.66 42.32 -17.50
CA SER A 199 -2.50 40.96 -16.96
C SER A 199 -2.39 40.98 -15.43
N VAL A 200 -1.67 41.94 -14.85
CA VAL A 200 -1.55 42.09 -13.39
C VAL A 200 -2.93 42.44 -12.78
N LEU A 201 -3.67 43.36 -13.40
CA LEU A 201 -5.03 43.70 -12.94
C LEU A 201 -5.98 42.48 -13.03
N ALA A 202 -5.97 41.79 -14.14
CA ALA A 202 -6.74 40.54 -14.32
C ALA A 202 -6.37 39.48 -13.27
N GLY A 203 -5.10 39.33 -12.94
CA GLY A 203 -4.62 38.45 -11.89
C GLY A 203 -5.13 38.83 -10.50
N ILE A 204 -5.11 40.11 -10.17
CA ILE A 204 -5.64 40.63 -8.90
C ILE A 204 -7.16 40.40 -8.80
N ILE A 205 -7.91 40.74 -9.85
CA ILE A 205 -9.36 40.48 -9.91
C ILE A 205 -9.62 38.99 -9.74
N SER A 206 -8.89 38.14 -10.46
CA SER A 206 -9.02 36.68 -10.38
C SER A 206 -8.71 36.14 -8.99
N PHE A 207 -7.72 36.73 -8.29
CA PHE A 207 -7.43 36.37 -6.91
C PHE A 207 -8.65 36.60 -6.00
N PHE A 208 -9.28 37.75 -6.11
CA PHE A 208 -10.48 38.06 -5.32
C PHE A 208 -11.70 37.24 -5.74
N VAL A 209 -11.86 36.97 -7.04
CA VAL A 209 -12.93 36.07 -7.54
C VAL A 209 -12.80 34.67 -6.96
N VAL A 210 -11.60 34.08 -6.92
CA VAL A 210 -11.37 32.78 -6.31
C VAL A 210 -11.57 32.84 -4.81
N LEU A 211 -11.04 33.86 -4.17
CA LEU A 211 -11.04 34.03 -2.73
C LEU A 211 -12.42 34.22 -2.12
N ILE A 212 -13.29 35.00 -2.78
CA ILE A 212 -14.66 35.28 -2.36
C ILE A 212 -15.65 34.30 -3.01
N GLY A 213 -15.44 34.00 -4.28
CA GLY A 213 -16.37 33.17 -5.07
C GLY A 213 -16.49 31.75 -4.57
N VAL A 214 -15.39 31.15 -4.10
CA VAL A 214 -15.45 29.75 -3.61
C VAL A 214 -16.28 29.60 -2.33
N PRO A 215 -16.06 30.41 -1.27
CA PRO A 215 -16.92 30.35 -0.09
C PRO A 215 -18.36 30.76 -0.40
N GLY A 216 -18.55 31.81 -1.22
CA GLY A 216 -19.87 32.31 -1.59
C GLY A 216 -20.69 31.31 -2.41
N PHE A 217 -20.05 30.67 -3.42
CA PHE A 217 -20.70 29.68 -4.25
C PHE A 217 -21.10 28.43 -3.45
N ASN A 218 -20.26 27.98 -2.54
CA ASN A 218 -20.59 26.87 -1.65
C ASN A 218 -21.78 27.20 -0.74
N ALA A 219 -21.82 28.38 -0.15
CA ALA A 219 -22.90 28.77 0.73
C ALA A 219 -24.26 28.87 0.00
N VAL A 220 -24.28 29.42 -1.20
CA VAL A 220 -25.53 29.63 -1.98
C VAL A 220 -25.99 28.34 -2.63
N TYR A 221 -25.13 27.61 -3.30
CA TYR A 221 -25.49 26.43 -4.06
C TYR A 221 -26.04 25.30 -3.19
N TRP A 222 -25.39 25.04 -2.06
CA TRP A 222 -25.77 23.94 -1.17
C TRP A 222 -26.98 24.23 -0.31
N SER A 223 -27.19 25.48 0.08
CA SER A 223 -28.35 25.85 0.88
C SER A 223 -29.64 25.96 0.06
N GLN A 224 -29.56 26.45 -1.19
CA GLN A 224 -30.71 26.78 -2.01
C GLN A 224 -31.06 25.73 -3.08
N VAL A 225 -30.07 25.06 -3.69
CA VAL A 225 -30.30 24.17 -4.82
C VAL A 225 -30.51 22.72 -4.40
N LEU A 226 -29.83 22.23 -3.36
CA LEU A 226 -29.87 20.82 -2.97
C LEU A 226 -30.49 20.54 -1.59
N GLY A 227 -30.89 21.57 -0.84
CA GLY A 227 -31.59 21.39 0.46
C GLY A 227 -30.79 20.65 1.53
N HIS A 228 -29.53 20.34 1.31
CA HIS A 228 -28.69 19.59 2.25
C HIS A 228 -27.80 20.51 3.09
N LYS A 229 -28.03 20.49 4.40
CA LYS A 229 -27.12 21.11 5.39
C LYS A 229 -25.86 20.25 5.53
N GLY A 230 -24.86 20.61 4.78
CA GLY A 230 -23.51 20.08 4.99
C GLY A 230 -23.15 18.90 4.08
N ALA A 231 -22.18 19.11 3.34
CA ALA A 231 -21.32 18.27 2.51
C ALA A 231 -21.31 18.70 1.05
N GLY A 232 -20.39 19.50 0.68
CA GLY A 232 -20.23 19.84 -0.70
C GLY A 232 -18.86 20.41 -1.02
N GLU A 233 -17.82 19.59 -0.87
CA GLU A 233 -16.51 19.93 -1.40
C GLU A 233 -16.45 19.93 -2.95
N TRP A 234 -17.54 19.54 -3.62
CA TRP A 234 -17.48 19.15 -5.03
C TRP A 234 -17.56 20.31 -6.03
N ASN A 235 -18.34 21.35 -5.79
CA ASN A 235 -18.60 22.37 -6.80
C ASN A 235 -17.76 23.65 -6.70
N SER A 236 -17.11 23.91 -5.57
CA SER A 236 -16.19 25.05 -5.45
C SER A 236 -14.83 24.78 -6.09
N GLN A 237 -14.52 23.52 -6.38
CA GLN A 237 -13.23 23.14 -6.94
C GLN A 237 -12.98 23.73 -8.33
N PHE A 238 -14.02 24.00 -9.14
CA PHE A 238 -13.81 24.56 -10.47
C PHE A 238 -13.15 25.94 -10.45
N LEU A 239 -13.42 26.78 -9.44
CA LEU A 239 -12.77 28.08 -9.29
C LEU A 239 -11.34 27.98 -8.77
N ASN A 240 -11.08 27.04 -7.86
CA ASN A 240 -9.78 26.83 -7.23
C ASN A 240 -9.00 25.64 -7.80
N ASN A 241 -9.23 25.28 -9.02
CA ASN A 241 -8.57 24.16 -9.68
C ASN A 241 -7.41 24.67 -10.55
N PRO A 242 -6.31 23.93 -10.75
CA PRO A 242 -5.30 24.24 -11.76
C PRO A 242 -5.85 24.40 -13.19
N THR A 243 -7.06 23.89 -13.46
CA THR A 243 -7.75 24.08 -14.73
C THR A 243 -8.67 25.31 -14.76
N SER A 244 -8.73 26.09 -13.67
CA SER A 244 -9.56 27.29 -13.60
C SER A 244 -8.96 28.45 -14.39
N PRO A 245 -9.76 29.19 -15.22
CA PRO A 245 -9.30 30.37 -15.91
C PRO A 245 -8.83 31.46 -14.94
N PHE A 246 -9.47 31.59 -13.78
CA PHE A 246 -9.09 32.56 -12.77
C PHE A 246 -7.76 32.22 -12.13
N MET A 247 -7.53 30.94 -11.81
CA MET A 247 -6.24 30.47 -11.32
C MET A 247 -5.13 30.70 -12.36
N PHE A 248 -5.42 30.43 -13.63
CA PHE A 248 -4.48 30.69 -14.73
C PHE A 248 -4.10 32.17 -14.81
N LEU A 249 -5.06 33.10 -14.81
CA LEU A 249 -4.79 34.53 -14.88
C LEU A 249 -3.98 35.04 -13.68
N MET A 250 -4.25 34.51 -12.50
CA MET A 250 -3.49 34.82 -11.30
C MET A 250 -2.03 34.37 -11.41
N VAL A 251 -1.82 33.13 -11.89
CA VAL A 251 -0.47 32.56 -12.06
C VAL A 251 0.28 33.26 -13.20
N LEU A 252 -0.42 33.60 -14.29
CA LEU A 252 0.12 34.41 -15.39
C LEU A 252 0.64 35.74 -14.89
N ALA A 253 -0.15 36.45 -14.09
CA ALA A 253 0.27 37.72 -13.49
C ALA A 253 1.51 37.55 -12.61
N ALA A 254 1.51 36.57 -11.72
CA ALA A 254 2.66 36.24 -10.88
C ALA A 254 3.92 35.91 -11.72
N PHE A 255 3.77 35.08 -12.75
CA PHE A 255 4.88 34.77 -13.65
C PHE A 255 5.45 36.02 -14.34
N LEU A 256 4.58 36.91 -14.85
CA LEU A 256 5.00 38.14 -15.55
C LEU A 256 5.72 39.12 -14.61
N ILE A 257 5.28 39.24 -13.37
CA ILE A 257 5.95 40.06 -12.36
C ILE A 257 7.39 39.61 -12.14
N PHE A 258 7.57 38.28 -12.01
CA PHE A 258 8.89 37.70 -11.74
C PHE A 258 9.67 37.27 -12.99
N ARG A 259 9.12 37.47 -14.20
CA ARG A 259 9.70 37.03 -15.46
C ARG A 259 11.18 37.42 -15.63
N LYS A 260 11.50 38.70 -15.33
CA LYS A 260 12.90 39.20 -15.49
C LYS A 260 13.90 38.41 -14.62
N VAL A 261 13.46 37.94 -13.47
CA VAL A 261 14.29 37.12 -12.58
C VAL A 261 14.30 35.66 -13.05
N ILE A 262 13.14 35.10 -13.41
CA ILE A 262 12.97 33.72 -13.84
C ILE A 262 13.86 33.37 -15.03
N VAL A 263 13.91 34.21 -16.07
CA VAL A 263 14.72 33.95 -17.27
C VAL A 263 16.24 33.99 -17.02
N THR A 264 16.68 34.46 -15.84
CA THR A 264 18.09 34.43 -15.44
C THR A 264 18.53 33.15 -14.77
N PHE A 265 17.58 32.28 -14.38
CA PHE A 265 17.90 30.99 -13.80
C PHE A 265 18.58 30.05 -14.80
N SER A 266 19.45 29.23 -14.28
CA SER A 266 20.11 28.16 -15.03
C SER A 266 19.50 26.78 -14.70
N ALA A 267 19.65 25.84 -15.62
CA ALA A 267 19.27 24.45 -15.38
C ALA A 267 19.89 23.87 -14.08
N ARG A 268 21.13 24.27 -13.76
CA ARG A 268 21.79 23.85 -12.52
C ARG A 268 21.06 24.31 -11.27
N GLN A 269 20.56 25.55 -11.25
CA GLN A 269 19.79 26.09 -10.12
C GLN A 269 18.43 25.39 -9.97
N MET A 270 17.78 25.03 -11.07
CA MET A 270 16.52 24.29 -11.02
C MET A 270 16.65 22.91 -10.39
N ARG A 271 17.84 22.30 -10.38
CA ARG A 271 18.08 21.01 -9.72
C ARG A 271 17.83 21.07 -8.20
N TYR A 272 18.08 22.21 -7.56
CA TYR A 272 17.84 22.39 -6.12
C TYR A 272 16.34 22.41 -5.76
N ILE A 273 15.47 22.66 -6.73
CA ILE A 273 14.02 22.66 -6.51
C ILE A 273 13.47 21.23 -6.52
N ILE A 274 14.09 20.27 -7.21
CA ILE A 274 13.57 18.91 -7.34
C ILE A 274 13.33 18.21 -6.00
N PRO A 275 14.24 18.22 -5.03
CA PRO A 275 13.97 17.60 -3.73
C PRO A 275 12.77 18.22 -3.02
N VAL A 276 12.55 19.54 -3.18
CA VAL A 276 11.38 20.24 -2.62
C VAL A 276 10.10 19.80 -3.32
N VAL A 277 10.12 19.71 -4.67
CA VAL A 277 8.96 19.23 -5.45
C VAL A 277 8.60 17.80 -5.08
N VAL A 278 9.59 16.94 -4.91
CA VAL A 278 9.37 15.55 -4.45
C VAL A 278 8.74 15.52 -3.06
N PHE A 279 9.22 16.38 -2.16
CA PHE A 279 8.70 16.46 -0.80
C PHE A 279 7.26 17.02 -0.73
N MET A 280 6.87 17.86 -1.69
CA MET A 280 5.50 18.37 -1.81
C MET A 280 4.47 17.33 -2.21
N ASP A 281 4.89 16.14 -2.65
CA ASP A 281 3.96 15.07 -2.99
C ASP A 281 3.08 14.72 -1.78
N ALA A 282 1.77 14.73 -1.99
CA ALA A 282 0.80 14.53 -0.92
C ALA A 282 0.99 13.24 -0.11
N PRO A 283 1.28 12.07 -0.73
CA PRO A 283 1.60 10.86 0.01
C PRO A 283 2.84 10.99 0.89
N ILE A 284 3.94 11.52 0.36
CA ILE A 284 5.21 11.66 1.07
C ILE A 284 5.08 12.67 2.20
N SER A 285 4.48 13.82 1.92
CA SER A 285 4.26 14.86 2.92
C SER A 285 3.36 14.39 4.06
N SER A 286 2.30 13.67 3.74
CA SER A 286 1.39 13.10 4.74
C SER A 286 2.09 12.06 5.63
N MET A 287 2.87 11.16 5.02
CA MET A 287 3.66 10.17 5.76
C MET A 287 4.66 10.83 6.69
N PHE A 288 5.38 11.83 6.20
CA PHE A 288 6.36 12.59 6.96
C PHE A 288 5.71 13.33 8.14
N MET A 289 4.62 14.02 7.90
CA MET A 289 3.89 14.79 8.93
C MET A 289 3.35 13.88 10.04
N ASN A 290 2.88 12.69 9.68
CA ASN A 290 2.39 11.69 10.66
C ASN A 290 3.54 11.01 11.39
N GLY A 291 4.56 10.54 10.68
CA GLY A 291 5.69 9.82 11.25
C GLY A 291 6.49 10.64 12.26
N PHE A 292 6.59 11.95 12.07
CA PHE A 292 7.23 12.86 13.01
C PHE A 292 6.25 13.53 14.00
N ARG A 293 4.96 13.13 13.99
CA ARG A 293 3.88 13.68 14.84
C ARG A 293 3.77 15.21 14.79
N ILE A 294 4.14 15.79 13.64
CA ILE A 294 4.18 17.26 13.45
C ILE A 294 2.78 17.86 13.53
N THR A 295 1.76 17.10 13.15
CA THR A 295 0.35 17.54 13.15
C THR A 295 -0.12 18.02 14.51
N ASN A 296 0.34 17.41 15.59
CA ASN A 296 -0.04 17.71 16.96
C ASN A 296 0.98 18.60 17.68
N SER A 297 2.02 19.10 16.99
CA SER A 297 3.04 19.93 17.58
C SER A 297 2.66 21.43 17.57
N SER A 298 3.35 22.25 18.36
CA SER A 298 3.16 23.69 18.40
C SER A 298 3.46 24.37 17.05
N ALA A 299 2.94 25.56 16.82
CA ALA A 299 3.22 26.34 15.61
C ALA A 299 4.72 26.58 15.40
N VAL A 300 5.47 26.79 16.49
CA VAL A 300 6.92 27.01 16.44
C VAL A 300 7.65 25.78 15.93
N ASN A 301 7.32 24.57 16.46
CA ASN A 301 7.92 23.32 15.99
C ASN A 301 7.65 23.08 14.52
N LYS A 302 6.52 23.47 14.06
CA LYS A 302 6.08 23.38 12.67
C LYS A 302 6.94 24.25 11.77
N ILE A 303 7.15 25.51 12.13
CA ILE A 303 8.04 26.44 11.42
C ILE A 303 9.47 25.90 11.39
N ILE A 304 9.98 25.43 12.53
CA ILE A 304 11.33 24.84 12.63
C ILE A 304 11.44 23.66 11.64
N MET A 305 10.45 22.76 11.59
CA MET A 305 10.48 21.63 10.68
C MET A 305 10.45 22.04 9.20
N ILE A 306 9.71 23.09 8.83
CA ILE A 306 9.74 23.65 7.47
C ILE A 306 11.16 24.09 7.11
N PHE A 307 11.83 24.81 8.01
CA PHE A 307 13.22 25.23 7.79
C PHE A 307 14.18 24.05 7.71
N VAL A 308 14.04 23.04 8.57
CA VAL A 308 14.83 21.82 8.52
C VAL A 308 14.66 21.11 7.18
N MET A 309 13.42 20.97 6.69
CA MET A 309 13.16 20.34 5.40
C MET A 309 13.73 21.12 4.23
N LEU A 310 13.67 22.45 4.29
CA LEU A 310 14.32 23.32 3.30
C LEU A 310 15.85 23.07 3.28
N LEU A 311 16.48 23.08 4.45
CA LEU A 311 17.90 22.81 4.58
C LEU A 311 18.28 21.41 4.06
N VAL A 312 17.51 20.39 4.43
CA VAL A 312 17.70 19.03 3.95
C VAL A 312 17.56 18.95 2.43
N SER A 313 16.54 19.59 1.86
CA SER A 313 16.35 19.62 0.40
C SER A 313 17.51 20.33 -0.31
N CYS A 314 17.99 21.45 0.23
CA CYS A 314 19.15 22.14 -0.30
C CYS A 314 20.43 21.29 -0.19
N LEU A 315 20.63 20.61 0.94
CA LEU A 315 21.75 19.70 1.16
C LEU A 315 21.72 18.53 0.17
N VAL A 316 20.56 17.92 -0.02
CA VAL A 316 20.37 16.83 -0.99
C VAL A 316 20.67 17.31 -2.40
N GLY A 317 20.17 18.50 -2.81
CA GLY A 317 20.50 19.10 -4.09
C GLY A 317 22.02 19.36 -4.27
N TRP A 318 22.69 19.83 -3.21
CA TRP A 318 24.14 20.04 -3.20
C TRP A 318 24.91 18.72 -3.30
N LEU A 319 24.48 17.68 -2.58
CA LEU A 319 25.08 16.34 -2.66
C LEU A 319 24.99 15.77 -4.07
N TYR A 320 23.86 15.98 -4.76
CA TYR A 320 23.71 15.57 -6.16
C TYR A 320 24.74 16.25 -7.07
N ASP A 321 24.90 17.56 -6.96
CA ASP A 321 25.87 18.32 -7.77
C ASP A 321 27.32 17.92 -7.44
N ARG A 322 27.61 17.62 -6.19
CA ARG A 322 28.97 17.36 -5.73
C ARG A 322 29.43 15.92 -5.98
N TYR A 323 28.54 14.94 -5.79
CA TYR A 323 28.89 13.52 -5.75
C TYR A 323 28.17 12.68 -6.78
N LEU A 324 26.85 12.82 -6.93
CA LEU A 324 26.07 11.96 -7.81
C LEU A 324 26.51 12.04 -9.26
N PHE A 325 26.71 13.25 -9.77
CA PHE A 325 27.11 13.44 -11.17
C PHE A 325 28.57 13.08 -11.45
N LYS A 326 29.37 12.81 -10.41
CA LYS A 326 30.73 12.30 -10.49
C LYS A 326 30.83 10.81 -10.26
N PHE A 327 29.77 10.17 -9.80
CA PHE A 327 29.72 8.73 -9.57
C PHE A 327 29.81 7.98 -10.88
N LYS A 328 30.85 7.15 -11.04
CA LYS A 328 31.22 6.52 -12.32
C LYS A 328 30.06 5.83 -13.07
N PRO A 329 29.18 4.99 -12.43
CA PRO A 329 28.06 4.38 -13.14
C PRO A 329 27.08 5.40 -13.69
N PHE A 330 26.83 6.48 -12.95
CA PHE A 330 25.92 7.53 -13.37
C PHE A 330 26.51 8.40 -14.48
N ALA A 331 27.78 8.76 -14.37
CA ALA A 331 28.50 9.48 -15.41
C ALA A 331 28.50 8.69 -16.74
N ARG A 332 28.77 7.37 -16.69
CA ARG A 332 28.68 6.50 -17.89
C ARG A 332 27.26 6.46 -18.49
N ALA A 333 26.21 6.43 -17.65
CA ALA A 333 24.84 6.47 -18.14
C ALA A 333 24.52 7.80 -18.83
N VAL A 334 24.94 8.93 -18.25
CA VAL A 334 24.78 10.26 -18.86
C VAL A 334 25.61 10.35 -20.17
N ASP A 335 26.85 9.87 -20.19
CA ASP A 335 27.70 9.85 -21.39
C ASP A 335 27.07 8.99 -22.48
N TYR A 336 26.50 7.84 -22.12
CA TYR A 336 25.74 7.02 -23.06
C TYR A 336 24.53 7.76 -23.64
N LEU A 337 23.78 8.48 -22.80
CA LEU A 337 22.65 9.29 -23.26
C LEU A 337 23.12 10.48 -24.15
N ASN A 338 24.29 11.04 -23.87
CA ASN A 338 24.88 12.12 -24.69
C ASN A 338 25.29 11.68 -26.10
N GLN A 339 25.42 10.38 -26.36
CA GLN A 339 25.70 9.83 -27.67
C GLN A 339 24.50 9.83 -28.62
N HIS A 340 23.30 10.18 -28.11
CA HIS A 340 22.05 10.18 -28.86
C HIS A 340 21.47 11.59 -28.89
N ASP A 341 21.31 12.15 -30.07
CA ASP A 341 20.86 13.54 -30.25
C ASP A 341 19.34 13.70 -30.04
N SER A 342 18.57 12.60 -30.13
CA SER A 342 17.11 12.63 -30.02
C SER A 342 16.55 11.50 -29.19
N LEU A 343 15.35 11.74 -28.59
CA LEU A 343 14.63 10.74 -27.84
C LEU A 343 14.22 9.51 -28.69
N PRO A 344 13.73 9.64 -29.94
CA PRO A 344 13.43 8.48 -30.79
C PRO A 344 14.65 7.59 -31.06
N GLU A 345 15.79 8.16 -31.35
CA GLU A 345 17.03 7.42 -31.57
C GLU A 345 17.48 6.65 -30.33
N LEU A 346 17.40 7.31 -29.14
CA LEU A 346 17.66 6.69 -27.86
C LEU A 346 16.70 5.51 -27.63
N LEU A 347 15.39 5.72 -27.82
CA LEU A 347 14.38 4.67 -27.62
C LEU A 347 14.61 3.49 -28.56
N GLN A 348 14.93 3.73 -29.83
CA GLN A 348 15.22 2.67 -30.79
C GLN A 348 16.47 1.86 -30.37
N THR A 349 17.51 2.54 -29.90
CA THR A 349 18.73 1.89 -29.42
C THR A 349 18.49 1.10 -28.14
N VAL A 350 17.77 1.67 -27.20
CA VAL A 350 17.38 0.98 -25.96
C VAL A 350 16.51 -0.23 -26.29
N TRP A 351 15.51 -0.07 -27.17
CA TRP A 351 14.63 -1.15 -27.62
C TRP A 351 15.39 -2.29 -28.28
N SER A 352 16.34 -1.98 -29.17
CA SER A 352 17.16 -2.98 -29.83
C SER A 352 18.07 -3.76 -28.86
N LYS A 353 18.59 -3.10 -27.82
CA LYS A 353 19.37 -3.74 -26.76
C LYS A 353 18.47 -4.57 -25.85
N PHE A 354 17.30 -4.03 -25.47
CA PHE A 354 16.31 -4.73 -24.68
C PHE A 354 15.79 -5.97 -25.41
N SER A 355 15.43 -5.87 -26.68
CA SER A 355 14.95 -6.99 -27.49
C SER A 355 16.02 -8.09 -27.58
N ARG A 356 17.29 -7.72 -27.82
CA ARG A 356 18.40 -8.69 -27.80
C ARG A 356 18.58 -9.33 -26.43
N TRP A 357 18.46 -8.55 -25.36
CA TRP A 357 18.53 -9.09 -23.99
C TRP A 357 17.37 -10.06 -23.72
N VAL A 358 16.14 -9.71 -24.13
CA VAL A 358 14.96 -10.60 -24.01
C VAL A 358 15.18 -11.90 -24.78
N ILE A 359 15.64 -11.82 -26.04
CA ILE A 359 15.92 -13.00 -26.86
C ILE A 359 17.00 -13.88 -26.21
N ASN A 360 18.08 -13.27 -25.72
CA ASN A 360 19.15 -14.01 -25.06
C ASN A 360 18.75 -14.66 -23.74
N ASN A 361 17.77 -14.07 -23.03
CA ASN A 361 17.26 -14.56 -21.75
C ASN A 361 15.88 -15.20 -21.85
N ARG A 362 15.39 -15.46 -23.05
CA ARG A 362 14.01 -15.92 -23.32
C ARG A 362 13.59 -17.14 -22.46
N VAL A 363 14.49 -18.10 -22.25
CA VAL A 363 14.23 -19.28 -21.43
C VAL A 363 13.93 -18.87 -19.99
N ASN A 364 14.73 -18.01 -19.38
CA ASN A 364 14.50 -17.56 -18.01
C ASN A 364 13.22 -16.74 -17.89
N ILE A 365 12.96 -15.85 -18.86
CA ILE A 365 11.75 -15.00 -18.90
C ILE A 365 10.50 -15.87 -19.02
N LEU A 366 10.52 -16.87 -19.93
CA LEU A 366 9.40 -17.79 -20.10
C LEU A 366 9.21 -18.68 -18.88
N THR A 367 10.30 -19.14 -18.24
CA THR A 367 10.23 -19.89 -16.98
C THR A 367 9.55 -19.06 -15.89
N TRP A 368 9.97 -17.81 -15.74
CA TRP A 368 9.40 -16.90 -14.75
C TRP A 368 7.94 -16.56 -15.04
N ALA A 369 7.60 -16.31 -16.32
CA ALA A 369 6.23 -16.10 -16.76
C ALA A 369 5.34 -17.32 -16.49
N TRP A 370 5.86 -18.54 -16.73
CA TRP A 370 5.18 -19.77 -16.41
C TRP A 370 4.90 -19.89 -14.90
N PHE A 371 5.89 -19.63 -14.05
CA PHE A 371 5.69 -19.67 -12.60
C PHE A 371 4.73 -18.58 -12.12
N TYR A 372 4.68 -17.42 -12.79
CA TYR A 372 3.66 -16.42 -12.50
C TYR A 372 2.26 -16.92 -12.84
N VAL A 373 2.09 -17.59 -13.98
CA VAL A 373 0.80 -18.21 -14.36
C VAL A 373 0.42 -19.32 -13.38
N LEU A 374 1.36 -20.17 -12.96
CA LEU A 374 1.12 -21.22 -11.95
C LEU A 374 0.73 -20.59 -10.59
N SER A 375 1.44 -19.57 -10.18
CA SER A 375 1.12 -18.85 -8.95
C SER A 375 -0.30 -18.28 -9.02
N PHE A 376 -0.64 -17.58 -10.10
CA PHE A 376 -1.97 -17.03 -10.31
C PHE A 376 -3.05 -18.12 -10.35
N ALA A 377 -2.81 -19.23 -11.04
CA ALA A 377 -3.71 -20.37 -11.07
C ALA A 377 -3.95 -20.96 -9.67
N SER A 378 -2.90 -21.08 -8.85
CA SER A 378 -3.02 -21.56 -7.48
C SER A 378 -3.91 -20.65 -6.61
N PHE A 379 -3.82 -19.33 -6.78
CA PHE A 379 -4.73 -18.39 -6.13
C PHE A 379 -6.17 -18.55 -6.63
N LEU A 380 -6.37 -18.73 -7.95
CA LEU A 380 -7.72 -18.89 -8.52
C LEU A 380 -8.41 -20.18 -8.02
N ILE A 381 -7.67 -21.27 -7.86
CA ILE A 381 -8.22 -22.52 -7.31
C ILE A 381 -8.83 -22.31 -5.93
N GLU A 382 -8.18 -21.49 -5.10
CA GLU A 382 -8.67 -21.19 -3.75
C GLU A 382 -9.81 -20.15 -3.72
N SER A 383 -9.90 -19.31 -4.74
CA SER A 383 -10.79 -18.12 -4.76
C SER A 383 -12.08 -18.33 -5.55
N ASP A 384 -12.41 -19.52 -6.00
CA ASP A 384 -13.58 -19.80 -6.85
C ASP A 384 -14.92 -19.33 -6.26
N LYS A 385 -15.07 -19.40 -4.92
CA LYS A 385 -16.26 -18.98 -4.18
C LYS A 385 -16.14 -17.57 -3.60
N MET A 386 -15.04 -16.86 -3.89
CA MET A 386 -14.80 -15.55 -3.31
C MET A 386 -15.72 -14.50 -3.93
N ARG A 387 -16.62 -13.96 -3.13
CA ARG A 387 -17.43 -12.78 -3.50
C ARG A 387 -16.75 -11.52 -2.97
N ILE A 388 -16.52 -10.57 -3.87
CA ILE A 388 -15.89 -9.30 -3.54
C ILE A 388 -16.89 -8.20 -3.83
N GLN A 389 -17.45 -7.63 -2.79
CA GLN A 389 -18.29 -6.44 -2.90
C GLN A 389 -17.40 -5.19 -2.80
N ILE A 390 -17.35 -4.41 -3.88
CA ILE A 390 -16.75 -3.07 -3.92
C ILE A 390 -17.90 -2.05 -3.98
N ASN A 391 -18.48 -1.70 -2.90
CA ASN A 391 -19.74 -0.97 -2.78
C ASN A 391 -20.99 -1.85 -2.96
N THR A 392 -22.10 -1.38 -2.50
CA THR A 392 -23.37 -2.10 -2.36
C THR A 392 -23.98 -2.64 -3.65
N ALA A 393 -23.33 -2.50 -4.82
CA ALA A 393 -23.95 -2.76 -6.12
C ALA A 393 -23.16 -3.62 -7.12
N THR A 394 -21.87 -3.93 -6.93
CA THR A 394 -21.09 -4.66 -7.95
C THR A 394 -20.18 -5.73 -7.35
N ASP A 395 -20.44 -6.98 -7.74
CA ASP A 395 -19.50 -8.09 -7.51
C ASP A 395 -18.40 -8.04 -8.57
N ILE A 396 -17.13 -7.99 -8.15
CA ILE A 396 -15.98 -8.10 -9.05
C ILE A 396 -15.54 -9.55 -9.15
N ASN A 397 -15.21 -9.97 -10.38
CA ASN A 397 -14.65 -11.28 -10.64
C ASN A 397 -13.34 -11.46 -9.84
N ALA A 398 -13.19 -12.63 -9.20
CA ALA A 398 -12.02 -12.94 -8.38
C ALA A 398 -10.69 -12.80 -9.14
N ALA A 399 -10.65 -13.17 -10.42
CA ALA A 399 -9.44 -13.02 -11.24
C ALA A 399 -9.03 -11.55 -11.42
N VAL A 400 -9.99 -10.66 -11.69
CA VAL A 400 -9.73 -9.21 -11.83
C VAL A 400 -9.25 -8.63 -10.50
N TYR A 401 -9.87 -9.02 -9.40
CA TYR A 401 -9.43 -8.60 -8.07
C TYR A 401 -8.00 -9.05 -7.76
N LEU A 402 -7.68 -10.32 -7.99
CA LEU A 402 -6.36 -10.87 -7.72
C LEU A 402 -5.28 -10.20 -8.56
N LEU A 403 -5.49 -10.01 -9.85
CA LEU A 403 -4.55 -9.33 -10.72
C LEU A 403 -4.37 -7.85 -10.35
N GLY A 404 -5.44 -7.16 -9.98
CA GLY A 404 -5.41 -5.74 -9.65
C GLY A 404 -4.86 -5.43 -8.25
N THR A 405 -5.22 -6.24 -7.25
CA THR A 405 -4.90 -5.95 -5.84
C THR A 405 -3.84 -6.86 -5.24
N LYS A 406 -3.74 -8.12 -5.73
CA LYS A 406 -2.81 -9.14 -5.19
C LYS A 406 -1.61 -9.42 -6.09
N PHE A 407 -1.38 -8.56 -7.07
CA PHE A 407 -0.26 -8.68 -8.00
C PHE A 407 1.08 -8.98 -7.30
N PHE A 408 1.41 -8.23 -6.25
CA PHE A 408 2.68 -8.40 -5.55
C PHE A 408 2.75 -9.69 -4.71
N ALA A 409 1.64 -10.16 -4.14
CA ALA A 409 1.59 -11.46 -3.45
C ALA A 409 1.80 -12.61 -4.45
N ILE A 410 1.21 -12.51 -5.65
CA ILE A 410 1.43 -13.47 -6.75
C ILE A 410 2.91 -13.45 -7.19
N VAL A 411 3.52 -12.24 -7.32
CA VAL A 411 4.96 -12.10 -7.62
C VAL A 411 5.82 -12.73 -6.52
N LEU A 412 5.49 -12.52 -5.25
CA LEU A 412 6.23 -13.15 -4.15
C LEU A 412 6.15 -14.68 -4.21
N THR A 413 4.97 -15.22 -4.47
CA THR A 413 4.80 -16.66 -4.71
C THR A 413 5.68 -17.12 -5.88
N THR A 414 5.68 -16.39 -6.99
CA THR A 414 6.52 -16.69 -8.17
C THR A 414 8.01 -16.73 -7.81
N ILE A 415 8.48 -15.83 -6.95
CA ILE A 415 9.86 -15.83 -6.45
C ILE A 415 10.16 -17.11 -5.67
N PHE A 416 9.26 -17.58 -4.82
CA PHE A 416 9.42 -18.85 -4.10
C PHE A 416 9.40 -20.06 -5.05
N LEU A 417 8.56 -20.06 -6.09
CA LEU A 417 8.54 -21.11 -7.10
C LEU A 417 9.83 -21.15 -7.93
N ASP A 418 10.36 -19.98 -8.32
CA ASP A 418 11.64 -19.88 -9.03
C ASP A 418 12.82 -20.33 -8.15
N ALA A 419 12.76 -20.02 -6.85
CA ALA A 419 13.72 -20.52 -5.87
C ALA A 419 13.67 -22.05 -5.74
N LEU A 420 12.47 -22.63 -5.66
CA LEU A 420 12.28 -24.09 -5.65
C LEU A 420 12.80 -24.73 -6.94
N PHE A 421 12.47 -24.14 -8.09
CA PHE A 421 13.00 -24.58 -9.38
C PHE A 421 14.54 -24.55 -9.40
N THR A 422 15.13 -23.48 -8.87
CA THR A 422 16.60 -23.33 -8.86
C THR A 422 17.27 -24.42 -8.01
N ILE A 423 16.70 -24.79 -6.88
CA ILE A 423 17.16 -25.90 -6.03
C ILE A 423 17.01 -27.23 -6.77
N LEU A 424 15.83 -27.50 -7.32
CA LEU A 424 15.56 -28.73 -8.05
C LEU A 424 16.44 -28.86 -9.29
N TYR A 425 16.66 -27.77 -10.03
CA TYR A 425 17.55 -27.75 -11.19
C TYR A 425 19.02 -27.93 -10.81
N PHE A 426 19.45 -27.48 -9.64
CA PHE A 426 20.78 -27.78 -9.13
C PHE A 426 20.96 -29.29 -8.85
N ILE A 427 19.93 -29.91 -8.28
CA ILE A 427 19.93 -31.36 -7.94
C ILE A 427 19.81 -32.25 -9.19
N THR A 428 18.80 -31.97 -10.01
CA THR A 428 18.45 -32.86 -11.16
C THR A 428 19.29 -32.61 -12.40
N THR A 429 19.80 -31.38 -12.55
CA THR A 429 20.44 -30.81 -13.77
C THR A 429 19.56 -30.84 -15.03
N ARG A 430 18.27 -31.23 -14.89
CA ARG A 430 17.28 -31.36 -15.96
C ARG A 430 16.28 -30.25 -15.90
N TYR A 431 16.14 -29.51 -17.00
CA TYR A 431 15.31 -28.31 -17.03
C TYR A 431 13.82 -28.63 -16.93
N TRP A 432 13.33 -29.55 -17.80
CA TRP A 432 11.91 -29.88 -17.84
C TRP A 432 11.46 -30.65 -16.61
N THR A 433 12.25 -31.61 -16.15
CA THR A 433 11.99 -32.32 -14.91
C THR A 433 11.80 -31.34 -13.73
N SER A 434 12.68 -30.36 -13.60
CA SER A 434 12.55 -29.35 -12.52
C SER A 434 11.32 -28.48 -12.66
N ASN A 435 10.97 -28.05 -13.89
CA ASN A 435 9.76 -27.26 -14.16
C ASN A 435 8.48 -28.05 -13.87
N ILE A 436 8.44 -29.29 -14.31
CA ILE A 436 7.28 -30.17 -14.11
C ILE A 436 7.11 -30.48 -12.63
N LEU A 437 8.18 -30.77 -11.91
CA LEU A 437 8.12 -30.98 -10.47
C LEU A 437 7.56 -29.77 -9.72
N VAL A 438 8.05 -28.56 -10.02
CA VAL A 438 7.50 -27.33 -9.43
C VAL A 438 6.02 -27.19 -9.77
N SER A 439 5.63 -27.44 -11.02
CA SER A 439 4.23 -27.34 -11.47
C SER A 439 3.32 -28.31 -10.74
N VAL A 440 3.73 -29.58 -10.65
CA VAL A 440 2.99 -30.64 -9.96
C VAL A 440 2.87 -30.35 -8.47
N ILE A 441 3.96 -29.95 -7.82
CA ILE A 441 3.96 -29.58 -6.41
C ILE A 441 3.00 -28.41 -6.18
N THR A 442 3.07 -27.35 -7.00
CA THR A 442 2.26 -26.14 -6.81
C THR A 442 0.77 -26.42 -7.00
N ILE A 443 0.39 -27.06 -8.10
CA ILE A 443 -1.02 -27.33 -8.41
C ILE A 443 -1.57 -28.43 -7.50
N GLY A 444 -0.78 -29.48 -7.25
CA GLY A 444 -1.16 -30.54 -6.30
C GLY A 444 -1.39 -29.98 -4.89
N TRP A 445 -0.52 -29.07 -4.45
CA TRP A 445 -0.68 -28.38 -3.17
C TRP A 445 -1.94 -27.53 -3.12
N ALA A 446 -2.24 -26.74 -4.17
CA ALA A 446 -3.46 -25.96 -4.26
C ALA A 446 -4.71 -26.85 -4.24
N ILE A 447 -4.73 -27.94 -5.00
CA ILE A 447 -5.86 -28.88 -5.00
C ILE A 447 -6.04 -29.54 -3.62
N ALA A 448 -4.96 -29.97 -2.97
CA ALA A 448 -5.02 -30.57 -1.64
C ALA A 448 -5.58 -29.59 -0.60
N ASN A 449 -5.13 -28.33 -0.62
CA ASN A 449 -5.69 -27.27 0.21
C ASN A 449 -7.17 -27.05 -0.06
N LYS A 450 -7.57 -26.99 -1.36
CA LYS A 450 -8.97 -26.80 -1.75
C LYS A 450 -9.88 -27.92 -1.25
N ILE A 451 -9.42 -29.18 -1.34
CA ILE A 451 -10.16 -30.31 -0.82
C ILE A 451 -10.34 -30.17 0.69
N LYS A 452 -9.26 -29.87 1.43
CA LYS A 452 -9.34 -29.69 2.88
C LYS A 452 -10.24 -28.50 3.25
N LEU A 453 -10.11 -27.38 2.55
CA LEU A 453 -10.93 -26.19 2.76
C LEU A 453 -12.43 -26.49 2.57
N ASN A 454 -12.78 -27.28 1.54
CA ASN A 454 -14.17 -27.67 1.31
C ASN A 454 -14.70 -28.66 2.37
N LEU A 455 -13.84 -29.50 2.93
CA LEU A 455 -14.23 -30.52 3.92
C LEU A 455 -14.26 -29.98 5.36
N ARG A 456 -13.28 -29.13 5.73
CA ARG A 456 -13.07 -28.68 7.10
C ARG A 456 -13.14 -27.16 7.29
N GLY A 457 -13.21 -26.37 6.21
CA GLY A 457 -13.23 -24.89 6.26
C GLY A 457 -11.91 -24.24 6.62
N GLU A 458 -10.81 -25.00 6.56
CA GLU A 458 -9.47 -24.52 6.93
C GLU A 458 -8.38 -25.04 5.97
N PRO A 459 -7.27 -24.29 5.81
CA PRO A 459 -6.14 -24.70 4.97
C PRO A 459 -5.30 -25.80 5.62
N ILE A 460 -4.31 -26.33 4.88
CA ILE A 460 -3.29 -27.23 5.43
C ILE A 460 -2.25 -26.41 6.19
N TYR A 461 -2.06 -26.75 7.45
CA TYR A 461 -1.06 -26.13 8.32
C TYR A 461 0.28 -26.88 8.33
N PRO A 462 1.41 -26.20 8.61
CA PRO A 462 2.72 -26.85 8.69
C PRO A 462 2.79 -28.00 9.72
N THR A 463 2.03 -27.93 10.80
CA THR A 463 1.93 -28.95 11.84
C THR A 463 1.33 -30.26 11.33
N GLU A 464 0.53 -30.21 10.28
CA GLU A 464 -0.16 -31.37 9.70
C GLU A 464 0.71 -32.14 8.68
N ILE A 465 1.89 -31.61 8.32
CA ILE A 465 2.81 -32.33 7.44
C ILE A 465 3.16 -33.71 8.01
N ASN A 466 3.25 -33.82 9.33
CA ASN A 466 3.52 -35.11 9.99
C ASN A 466 2.37 -36.11 9.79
N GLU A 467 1.15 -35.66 9.54
CA GLU A 467 0.01 -36.55 9.25
C GLU A 467 0.08 -37.13 7.83
N VAL A 468 0.74 -36.41 6.91
CA VAL A 468 0.98 -36.94 5.52
C VAL A 468 1.83 -38.18 5.55
N VAL A 469 2.71 -38.34 6.54
CA VAL A 469 3.50 -39.58 6.73
C VAL A 469 2.58 -40.75 7.05
N ASN A 470 1.41 -40.53 7.63
CA ASN A 470 0.39 -41.56 7.89
C ASN A 470 -0.52 -41.81 6.66
N TRP A 471 0.08 -41.94 5.49
CA TRP A 471 -0.63 -42.18 4.22
C TRP A 471 -1.70 -43.26 4.27
N LYS A 472 -1.55 -44.26 5.16
CA LYS A 472 -2.53 -45.33 5.37
C LYS A 472 -3.91 -44.84 5.84
N THR A 473 -3.96 -43.71 6.52
CA THR A 473 -5.21 -43.06 6.95
C THR A 473 -5.78 -42.12 5.88
N LEU A 474 -4.95 -41.54 5.04
CA LEU A 474 -5.35 -40.64 3.99
C LEU A 474 -5.93 -41.33 2.76
N VAL A 475 -5.33 -42.48 2.36
CA VAL A 475 -5.74 -43.25 1.18
C VAL A 475 -7.24 -43.63 1.20
N PRO A 476 -7.82 -44.14 2.30
CA PRO A 476 -9.25 -44.42 2.35
C PRO A 476 -10.15 -43.17 2.18
N MET A 477 -9.67 -41.99 2.58
CA MET A 477 -10.43 -40.73 2.48
C MET A 477 -10.50 -40.22 1.04
N ILE A 478 -9.49 -40.52 0.21
CA ILE A 478 -9.40 -40.03 -1.17
C ILE A 478 -10.35 -40.80 -2.11
N GLY A 479 -10.63 -42.09 -1.79
CA GLY A 479 -11.48 -42.93 -2.60
C GLY A 479 -10.74 -43.57 -3.80
N LYS A 480 -11.15 -44.80 -4.18
CA LYS A 480 -10.47 -45.59 -5.23
C LYS A 480 -10.45 -44.88 -6.59
N THR A 481 -11.54 -44.25 -7.00
CA THR A 481 -11.64 -43.54 -8.30
C THR A 481 -10.63 -42.42 -8.39
N MET A 482 -10.52 -41.60 -7.33
CA MET A 482 -9.59 -40.47 -7.31
C MET A 482 -8.13 -40.93 -7.31
N LEU A 483 -7.81 -42.04 -6.64
CA LEU A 483 -6.47 -42.66 -6.70
C LEU A 483 -6.08 -43.11 -8.10
N ILE A 484 -7.04 -43.69 -8.85
CA ILE A 484 -6.80 -44.06 -10.26
C ILE A 484 -6.55 -42.80 -11.11
N VAL A 485 -7.34 -41.77 -10.94
CA VAL A 485 -7.15 -40.48 -11.66
C VAL A 485 -5.77 -39.90 -11.36
N ILE A 486 -5.34 -39.87 -10.09
CA ILE A 486 -4.01 -39.38 -9.70
C ILE A 486 -2.91 -40.27 -10.34
N ALA A 487 -3.04 -41.59 -10.32
CA ALA A 487 -2.07 -42.50 -10.92
C ALA A 487 -1.93 -42.30 -12.44
N VAL A 488 -3.05 -42.17 -13.16
CA VAL A 488 -3.08 -41.88 -14.60
C VAL A 488 -2.43 -40.51 -14.88
N ALA A 489 -2.78 -39.49 -14.10
CA ALA A 489 -2.21 -38.16 -14.25
C ALA A 489 -0.68 -38.19 -14.05
N LEU A 490 -0.17 -38.91 -13.05
CA LEU A 490 1.26 -39.09 -12.82
C LEU A 490 1.97 -39.79 -14.00
N ILE A 491 1.37 -40.83 -14.57
CA ILE A 491 1.93 -41.50 -15.75
C ILE A 491 2.02 -40.56 -16.94
N VAL A 492 0.97 -39.74 -17.18
CA VAL A 492 0.96 -38.76 -18.27
C VAL A 492 2.03 -37.71 -18.03
N VAL A 493 2.18 -37.19 -16.81
CA VAL A 493 3.20 -36.20 -16.43
C VAL A 493 4.62 -36.76 -16.63
N ILE A 494 4.89 -37.99 -16.22
CA ILE A 494 6.19 -38.67 -16.42
C ILE A 494 6.47 -38.83 -17.91
N ALA A 495 5.50 -39.28 -18.69
CA ALA A 495 5.65 -39.44 -20.14
C ALA A 495 5.95 -38.10 -20.82
N LEU A 496 5.27 -37.03 -20.39
CA LEU A 496 5.51 -35.66 -20.87
C LEU A 496 6.93 -35.17 -20.49
N ASP A 497 7.38 -35.44 -19.27
CA ASP A 497 8.73 -35.08 -18.83
C ASP A 497 9.80 -35.72 -19.71
N ILE A 498 9.70 -37.07 -19.90
CA ILE A 498 10.61 -37.79 -20.75
C ILE A 498 10.59 -37.26 -22.19
N PHE A 499 9.39 -37.02 -22.74
CA PHE A 499 9.23 -36.46 -24.09
C PHE A 499 9.93 -35.12 -24.24
N LEU A 500 9.69 -34.20 -23.29
CA LEU A 500 10.26 -32.85 -23.34
C LEU A 500 11.77 -32.85 -23.14
N GLU A 501 12.29 -33.62 -22.20
CA GLU A 501 13.76 -33.73 -21.97
C GLU A 501 14.50 -34.37 -23.16
N VAL A 502 13.89 -35.32 -23.86
CA VAL A 502 14.50 -35.97 -25.02
C VAL A 502 14.39 -35.10 -26.27
N LYS A 503 13.21 -34.55 -26.56
CA LYS A 503 12.94 -33.85 -27.81
C LYS A 503 13.33 -32.38 -27.79
N PHE A 504 13.29 -31.72 -26.64
CA PHE A 504 13.56 -30.28 -26.47
C PHE A 504 14.54 -30.01 -25.32
N PRO A 505 15.75 -30.58 -25.32
CA PRO A 505 16.68 -30.45 -24.22
C PRO A 505 17.12 -28.98 -24.06
N ILE A 506 16.89 -28.38 -22.88
CA ILE A 506 17.30 -27.05 -22.52
C ILE A 506 18.45 -27.12 -21.52
N LYS A 507 19.64 -26.71 -21.95
CA LYS A 507 20.82 -26.60 -21.08
C LYS A 507 21.04 -25.13 -20.71
N LYS A 508 20.75 -24.75 -19.45
CA LYS A 508 21.09 -23.40 -18.98
C LYS A 508 22.62 -23.25 -18.90
N LYS A 509 23.15 -22.22 -19.57
CA LYS A 509 24.58 -21.88 -19.52
C LYS A 509 24.98 -21.44 -18.12
N GLY A 510 26.03 -22.01 -17.56
CA GLY A 510 26.58 -21.61 -16.26
C GLY A 510 27.45 -22.71 -15.63
N SER A 511 28.49 -22.31 -14.90
CA SER A 511 29.32 -23.25 -14.13
C SER A 511 28.51 -23.80 -12.97
N TRP A 512 28.86 -25.03 -12.53
CA TRP A 512 28.22 -25.65 -11.37
C TRP A 512 28.37 -24.80 -10.10
N LYS A 513 29.46 -24.06 -9.95
CA LYS A 513 29.70 -23.12 -8.84
C LYS A 513 28.64 -22.01 -8.80
N LYS A 514 28.34 -21.39 -9.98
CA LYS A 514 27.29 -20.36 -10.07
C LYS A 514 25.92 -20.94 -9.75
N ARG A 515 25.60 -22.14 -10.25
CA ARG A 515 24.33 -22.81 -9.93
C ARG A 515 24.22 -23.13 -8.45
N GLY A 516 25.30 -23.58 -7.81
CA GLY A 516 25.36 -23.83 -6.37
C GLY A 516 25.14 -22.57 -5.53
N ILE A 517 25.74 -21.42 -5.94
CA ILE A 517 25.51 -20.15 -5.26
C ILE A 517 24.01 -19.76 -5.34
N TRP A 518 23.40 -19.87 -6.52
CA TRP A 518 21.98 -19.54 -6.66
C TRP A 518 21.08 -20.50 -5.88
N ALA A 519 21.40 -21.79 -5.86
CA ALA A 519 20.68 -22.78 -5.07
C ALA A 519 20.80 -22.47 -3.55
N LEU A 520 21.99 -22.08 -3.08
CA LEU A 520 22.19 -21.64 -1.70
C LEU A 520 21.39 -20.39 -1.36
N LEU A 521 21.41 -19.37 -2.23
CA LEU A 521 20.59 -18.16 -2.04
C LEU A 521 19.11 -18.49 -2.03
N SER A 522 18.66 -19.41 -2.89
CA SER A 522 17.28 -19.91 -2.90
C SER A 522 16.92 -20.63 -1.61
N LEU A 523 17.83 -21.44 -1.07
CA LEU A 523 17.62 -22.10 0.22
C LEU A 523 17.54 -21.07 1.37
N LEU A 524 18.40 -20.05 1.36
CA LEU A 524 18.33 -18.96 2.34
C LEU A 524 17.01 -18.18 2.27
N LEU A 525 16.44 -18.05 1.07
CA LEU A 525 15.12 -17.45 0.91
C LEU A 525 14.03 -18.26 1.64
N PHE A 526 14.11 -19.60 1.63
CA PHE A 526 13.18 -20.47 2.36
C PHE A 526 13.34 -20.41 3.90
N LEU A 527 14.35 -19.74 4.41
CA LEU A 527 14.46 -19.44 5.84
C LEU A 527 13.72 -18.16 6.23
N THR A 528 13.37 -17.30 5.26
CA THR A 528 12.70 -16.02 5.54
C THR A 528 11.29 -16.17 6.13
N PRO A 529 10.48 -17.22 5.80
CA PRO A 529 9.18 -17.44 6.43
C PRO A 529 9.22 -17.54 7.95
N MET A 530 10.35 -17.97 8.56
CA MET A 530 10.56 -17.97 10.01
C MET A 530 10.52 -16.58 10.65
N ARG A 531 10.42 -15.52 9.84
CA ARG A 531 10.35 -14.12 10.29
C ARG A 531 9.19 -13.34 9.70
N PHE A 532 8.26 -14.00 8.99
CA PHE A 532 7.13 -13.34 8.34
C PHE A 532 6.19 -12.66 9.33
N ASN A 533 6.00 -13.24 10.51
CA ASN A 533 5.08 -12.76 11.53
C ASN A 533 5.78 -12.16 12.76
N HIS A 534 7.10 -11.88 12.67
CA HIS A 534 7.83 -11.20 13.73
C HIS A 534 7.74 -9.68 13.57
N ASP A 535 6.85 -9.06 14.31
CA ASP A 535 6.59 -7.62 14.30
C ASP A 535 7.88 -6.79 14.46
N GLY A 536 8.01 -5.74 13.64
CA GLY A 536 9.14 -4.81 13.67
C GLY A 536 10.41 -5.29 12.97
N GLY A 537 10.44 -6.54 12.46
CA GLY A 537 11.56 -7.07 11.69
C GLY A 537 11.58 -6.62 10.24
N MET A 538 12.76 -6.51 9.62
CA MET A 538 12.90 -6.15 8.20
C MET A 538 12.15 -7.11 7.29
N ILE A 539 12.24 -8.43 7.54
CA ILE A 539 11.57 -9.45 6.72
C ILE A 539 10.05 -9.32 6.85
N TYR A 540 9.53 -9.06 8.05
CA TYR A 540 8.11 -8.79 8.27
C TYR A 540 7.62 -7.63 7.38
N HIS A 541 8.35 -6.50 7.37
CA HIS A 541 7.95 -5.34 6.57
C HIS A 541 8.06 -5.58 5.07
N ILE A 542 9.09 -6.30 4.61
CA ILE A 542 9.22 -6.70 3.21
C ILE A 542 8.04 -7.60 2.81
N ASN A 543 7.73 -8.60 3.61
CA ASN A 543 6.62 -9.52 3.37
C ASN A 543 5.28 -8.78 3.26
N HIS A 544 5.00 -7.87 4.20
CA HIS A 544 3.81 -7.02 4.16
C HIS A 544 3.82 -6.04 2.98
N GLY A 545 5.00 -5.60 2.54
CA GLY A 545 5.20 -4.80 1.33
C GLY A 545 4.76 -5.53 0.05
N PHE A 546 4.92 -6.83 0.00
CA PHE A 546 4.37 -7.69 -1.06
C PHE A 546 2.88 -8.00 -0.89
N ASP A 547 2.20 -7.32 0.01
CA ASP A 547 0.78 -7.51 0.34
C ASP A 547 0.43 -8.93 0.82
N ASN A 548 1.42 -9.67 1.33
CA ASN A 548 1.21 -10.93 2.03
C ASN A 548 0.88 -10.63 3.50
N LYS A 549 -0.40 -10.63 3.83
CA LYS A 549 -0.92 -10.27 5.16
C LYS A 549 -1.87 -11.34 5.63
N GLN A 550 -1.63 -11.83 6.82
CA GLN A 550 -2.53 -12.74 7.51
C GLN A 550 -3.42 -11.98 8.48
N SER A 551 -4.71 -12.27 8.48
CA SER A 551 -5.64 -11.76 9.48
C SER A 551 -5.78 -12.71 10.66
N PHE A 552 -5.52 -14.00 10.44
CA PHE A 552 -5.72 -15.11 11.38
C PHE A 552 -7.14 -15.23 11.95
N ARG A 553 -8.07 -14.42 11.46
CA ARG A 553 -9.48 -14.41 11.91
C ARG A 553 -10.37 -15.26 11.00
N ASN A 554 -9.99 -15.39 9.74
CA ASN A 554 -10.73 -16.14 8.74
C ASN A 554 -9.76 -16.92 7.86
N PRO A 555 -9.41 -18.17 8.23
CA PRO A 555 -8.47 -19.00 7.50
C PRO A 555 -8.85 -19.22 6.02
N GLU A 556 -10.15 -19.35 5.73
CA GLU A 556 -10.65 -19.46 4.37
C GLU A 556 -10.33 -18.19 3.57
N ARG A 557 -10.58 -17.02 4.14
CA ARG A 557 -10.26 -15.75 3.49
C ARG A 557 -8.76 -15.54 3.33
N ASP A 558 -7.99 -15.93 4.33
CA ASP A 558 -6.54 -15.78 4.30
C ASP A 558 -5.90 -16.58 3.16
N ILE A 559 -6.31 -17.84 2.95
CA ILE A 559 -5.81 -18.62 1.82
C ILE A 559 -6.29 -18.09 0.46
N GLN A 560 -7.51 -17.59 0.38
CA GLN A 560 -8.05 -16.99 -0.84
C GLN A 560 -7.25 -15.74 -1.29
N VAL A 561 -6.79 -14.91 -0.35
CA VAL A 561 -6.10 -13.64 -0.67
C VAL A 561 -4.57 -13.75 -0.68
N ASN A 562 -3.98 -14.72 0.00
CA ASN A 562 -2.53 -14.93 0.03
C ASN A 562 -2.09 -16.13 -0.84
N GLY A 563 -3.02 -16.95 -1.28
CA GLY A 563 -2.75 -18.20 -2.03
C GLY A 563 -2.19 -19.31 -1.15
N PRO A 564 -2.22 -20.57 -1.62
CA PRO A 564 -1.90 -21.73 -0.79
C PRO A 564 -0.43 -21.79 -0.36
N VAL A 565 0.49 -21.31 -1.19
CA VAL A 565 1.93 -21.33 -0.87
C VAL A 565 2.27 -20.31 0.22
N LEU A 566 1.93 -19.05 0.03
CA LEU A 566 2.24 -18.03 1.04
C LEU A 566 1.44 -18.26 2.32
N ASN A 567 0.19 -18.71 2.21
CA ASN A 567 -0.61 -19.05 3.37
C ASN A 567 0.11 -20.10 4.24
N PHE A 568 0.60 -21.18 3.64
CA PHE A 568 1.38 -22.20 4.34
C PHE A 568 2.66 -21.62 4.97
N LEU A 569 3.43 -20.82 4.21
CA LEU A 569 4.66 -20.18 4.69
C LEU A 569 4.41 -19.22 5.86
N ASN A 570 3.26 -18.57 5.90
CA ASN A 570 2.87 -17.68 7.00
C ASN A 570 2.64 -18.41 8.33
N TYR A 571 2.33 -19.71 8.28
CA TYR A 571 2.12 -20.53 9.47
C TYR A 571 3.36 -21.29 9.95
N ILE A 572 4.52 -21.18 9.28
CA ILE A 572 5.74 -21.91 9.67
C ILE A 572 6.27 -21.46 11.04
N ASP A 573 6.23 -20.15 11.31
CA ASP A 573 6.73 -19.60 12.57
C ASP A 573 5.70 -18.64 13.17
N LEU A 574 4.86 -19.21 14.01
CA LEU A 574 3.89 -18.46 14.79
C LEU A 574 4.44 -18.19 16.18
N GLN A 575 4.89 -16.96 16.42
CA GLN A 575 5.30 -16.56 17.75
C GLN A 575 4.06 -16.34 18.63
N VAL A 576 3.67 -17.38 19.37
CA VAL A 576 2.48 -17.39 20.22
C VAL A 576 2.63 -16.43 21.41
N MET A 577 3.77 -16.53 22.11
CA MET A 577 4.08 -15.73 23.29
C MET A 577 5.59 -15.60 23.49
N ASN A 578 6.00 -14.62 24.30
CA ASN A 578 7.39 -14.52 24.69
C ASN A 578 7.70 -15.56 25.78
N LYS A 579 8.85 -16.21 25.68
CA LYS A 579 9.34 -17.10 26.76
C LYS A 579 9.65 -16.26 28.00
N PRO A 580 9.05 -16.57 29.18
CA PRO A 580 9.39 -15.87 30.41
C PRO A 580 10.88 -16.02 30.78
N ALA A 581 11.45 -14.98 31.38
CA ALA A 581 12.87 -14.96 31.73
C ALA A 581 13.28 -16.12 32.65
N ASN A 582 12.40 -16.52 33.59
CA ASN A 582 12.68 -17.56 34.59
C ASN A 582 12.06 -18.92 34.20
N TYR A 583 11.81 -19.16 32.91
CA TYR A 583 11.21 -20.41 32.45
C TYR A 583 12.18 -21.58 32.59
N SER A 584 11.93 -22.45 33.55
CA SER A 584 12.71 -23.66 33.82
C SER A 584 11.81 -24.76 34.39
N PRO A 585 12.15 -26.05 34.25
CA PRO A 585 11.37 -27.15 34.83
C PRO A 585 11.18 -26.98 36.35
N SER A 586 12.23 -26.52 37.08
CA SER A 586 12.14 -26.28 38.52
C SER A 586 11.16 -25.16 38.87
N ALA A 587 11.13 -24.06 38.10
CA ALA A 587 10.17 -22.96 38.31
C ALA A 587 8.73 -23.42 38.05
N ILE A 588 8.51 -24.22 37.01
CA ILE A 588 7.19 -24.77 36.72
C ILE A 588 6.69 -25.72 37.80
N ASN A 589 7.55 -26.65 38.27
CA ASN A 589 7.22 -27.57 39.37
C ASN A 589 6.87 -26.80 40.64
N HIS A 590 7.66 -25.78 40.99
CA HIS A 590 7.37 -24.93 42.14
C HIS A 590 6.02 -24.21 42.04
N LEU A 591 5.66 -23.68 40.84
CA LEU A 591 4.37 -23.07 40.62
C LEU A 591 3.23 -24.10 40.72
N ASP A 592 3.39 -25.28 40.18
CA ASP A 592 2.41 -26.37 40.22
C ASP A 592 2.12 -26.77 41.69
N GLU A 593 3.16 -27.04 42.47
CA GLU A 593 3.04 -27.36 43.91
C GLU A 593 2.33 -26.24 44.69
N LYS A 594 2.75 -24.99 44.46
CA LYS A 594 2.15 -23.81 45.10
C LYS A 594 0.66 -23.72 44.81
N TYR A 595 0.25 -23.80 43.56
CA TYR A 595 -1.14 -23.61 43.19
C TYR A 595 -2.02 -24.85 43.48
N LYS A 596 -1.46 -26.06 43.49
CA LYS A 596 -2.14 -27.24 44.02
C LYS A 596 -2.51 -27.09 45.49
N LYS A 597 -1.60 -26.54 46.29
CA LYS A 597 -1.87 -26.23 47.69
C LYS A 597 -2.97 -25.16 47.88
N VAL A 598 -2.88 -24.07 47.11
CA VAL A 598 -3.89 -23.01 47.11
C VAL A 598 -5.27 -23.57 46.70
N ALA A 599 -5.32 -24.41 45.65
CA ALA A 599 -6.57 -25.01 45.18
C ALA A 599 -7.15 -25.96 46.24
N ALA A 600 -6.32 -26.75 46.90
CA ALA A 600 -6.75 -27.63 48.00
C ALA A 600 -7.35 -26.83 49.20
N ASP A 601 -6.72 -25.71 49.53
CA ASP A 601 -7.20 -24.84 50.63
C ASP A 601 -8.54 -24.17 50.28
N ILE A 602 -8.70 -23.69 49.04
CA ILE A 602 -9.95 -23.13 48.56
C ILE A 602 -11.07 -24.22 48.59
N ASN A 603 -10.75 -25.44 48.17
CA ASN A 603 -11.72 -26.54 48.09
C ASN A 603 -12.21 -27.03 49.48
N LYS A 604 -11.44 -26.82 50.55
CA LYS A 604 -11.90 -27.15 51.91
C LYS A 604 -13.19 -26.42 52.30
N GLY A 605 -13.38 -25.22 51.82
CA GLY A 605 -14.60 -24.43 52.09
C GLY A 605 -15.78 -24.67 51.16
N ARG A 606 -15.59 -25.45 50.08
CA ARG A 606 -16.60 -25.68 49.05
C ARG A 606 -17.49 -26.87 49.39
N LYS A 607 -18.81 -26.62 49.52
CA LYS A 607 -19.81 -27.65 49.84
C LYS A 607 -20.58 -28.19 48.64
N ASN A 608 -20.62 -27.46 47.56
CA ASN A 608 -21.42 -27.79 46.38
C ASN A 608 -20.56 -28.35 45.26
N ASN A 609 -21.09 -29.35 44.53
CA ASN A 609 -20.44 -29.95 43.41
C ASN A 609 -21.02 -29.36 42.10
N VAL A 610 -20.21 -28.69 41.33
CA VAL A 610 -20.60 -28.08 40.05
C VAL A 610 -21.16 -29.10 39.04
N LYS A 611 -20.71 -30.36 39.11
CA LYS A 611 -21.19 -31.43 38.23
C LYS A 611 -22.69 -31.77 38.41
N LYS A 612 -23.29 -31.35 39.52
CA LYS A 612 -24.72 -31.55 39.78
C LYS A 612 -25.59 -30.37 39.33
N GLN A 613 -25.01 -29.38 38.67
CA GLN A 613 -25.71 -28.17 38.24
C GLN A 613 -25.61 -28.01 36.72
N THR A 614 -26.63 -27.39 36.13
CA THR A 614 -26.59 -26.92 34.74
C THR A 614 -26.05 -25.49 34.77
N VAL A 615 -24.97 -25.27 34.03
CA VAL A 615 -24.36 -23.95 33.86
C VAL A 615 -24.52 -23.52 32.42
N ILE A 616 -25.05 -22.35 32.17
CA ILE A 616 -25.25 -21.75 30.86
C ILE A 616 -24.37 -20.50 30.75
N PHE A 617 -23.46 -20.51 29.80
CA PHE A 617 -22.67 -19.33 29.40
C PHE A 617 -23.30 -18.73 28.14
N ASN A 618 -23.79 -17.51 28.24
CA ASN A 618 -24.27 -16.75 27.09
C ASN A 618 -23.34 -15.57 26.82
N LEU A 619 -22.54 -15.70 25.76
CA LEU A 619 -21.65 -14.63 25.29
C LEU A 619 -22.40 -13.76 24.25
N SER A 620 -22.80 -12.56 24.68
CA SER A 620 -23.46 -11.55 23.84
C SER A 620 -22.47 -10.39 23.57
N GLU A 621 -21.50 -10.61 22.73
CA GLU A 621 -20.33 -9.73 22.56
C GLU A 621 -20.71 -8.29 22.21
N SER A 622 -21.61 -8.10 21.25
CA SER A 622 -22.04 -6.77 20.82
C SER A 622 -23.14 -6.15 21.70
N PHE A 623 -23.52 -6.84 22.77
CA PHE A 623 -24.54 -6.35 23.67
C PHE A 623 -23.97 -5.29 24.60
N VAL A 624 -24.58 -4.09 24.58
CA VAL A 624 -24.17 -2.95 25.39
C VAL A 624 -25.41 -2.18 25.82
N ASP A 625 -25.36 -1.62 27.01
CA ASP A 625 -26.40 -0.68 27.44
C ASP A 625 -26.14 0.69 26.80
N PRO A 626 -26.95 1.13 25.82
CA PRO A 626 -26.70 2.38 25.10
C PRO A 626 -26.85 3.61 26.01
N TYR A 627 -27.53 3.48 27.16
CA TYR A 627 -27.69 4.58 28.12
C TYR A 627 -26.44 4.87 28.95
N THR A 628 -25.42 4.01 28.87
CA THR A 628 -24.14 4.23 29.56
C THR A 628 -23.20 5.17 28.77
N PHE A 629 -23.54 5.54 27.54
CA PHE A 629 -22.71 6.42 26.72
C PHE A 629 -23.18 7.88 26.76
N PRO A 630 -22.43 8.82 27.35
CA PRO A 630 -22.83 10.23 27.47
C PRO A 630 -23.05 10.93 26.13
N THR A 631 -22.41 10.45 25.08
CA THR A 631 -22.46 11.03 23.73
C THR A 631 -23.62 10.52 22.87
N VAL A 632 -24.28 9.43 23.27
CA VAL A 632 -25.40 8.83 22.54
C VAL A 632 -26.71 9.51 23.00
N LYS A 633 -27.34 10.22 22.06
CA LYS A 633 -28.67 10.79 22.27
C LYS A 633 -29.72 9.72 21.89
N ILE A 634 -30.41 9.20 22.86
CA ILE A 634 -31.46 8.21 22.64
C ILE A 634 -32.82 8.95 22.68
N ASP A 635 -33.68 8.64 21.71
CA ASP A 635 -35.03 9.15 21.69
C ASP A 635 -35.82 8.53 22.89
N LYS A 636 -36.30 9.39 23.76
CA LYS A 636 -37.05 8.98 24.97
C LYS A 636 -38.40 8.32 24.65
N SER A 637 -38.93 8.54 23.45
CA SER A 637 -40.16 7.87 22.98
C SER A 637 -39.94 6.44 22.48
N ALA A 638 -38.71 6.07 22.16
CA ALA A 638 -38.35 4.74 21.69
C ALA A 638 -38.38 3.71 22.86
N PRO A 639 -38.86 2.47 22.62
CA PRO A 639 -38.80 1.41 23.62
C PRO A 639 -37.37 1.16 24.11
N ASN A 640 -37.17 1.08 25.41
CA ASN A 640 -35.84 0.79 25.97
C ASN A 640 -35.45 -0.67 25.67
N PRO A 641 -34.43 -0.90 24.79
CA PRO A 641 -34.05 -2.25 24.35
C PRO A 641 -33.42 -3.09 25.46
N VAL A 642 -32.92 -2.46 26.52
CA VAL A 642 -32.21 -3.14 27.63
C VAL A 642 -33.02 -3.14 28.93
N LYS A 643 -34.31 -2.78 28.88
CA LYS A 643 -35.20 -2.68 30.06
C LYS A 643 -35.21 -3.96 30.89
N PHE A 644 -35.26 -5.12 30.23
CA PHE A 644 -35.27 -6.42 30.94
C PHE A 644 -33.97 -6.63 31.73
N ILE A 645 -32.81 -6.41 31.10
CA ILE A 645 -31.51 -6.57 31.75
C ILE A 645 -31.36 -5.59 32.91
N GLN A 646 -31.78 -4.34 32.72
CA GLN A 646 -31.76 -3.33 33.78
C GLN A 646 -32.67 -3.73 34.95
N SER A 647 -33.80 -4.40 34.69
CA SER A 647 -34.72 -4.90 35.73
C SER A 647 -34.15 -6.06 36.56
N MET A 648 -33.11 -6.73 36.07
CA MET A 648 -32.42 -7.80 36.79
C MET A 648 -31.44 -7.27 37.85
N LYS A 649 -31.15 -5.97 37.83
CA LYS A 649 -30.31 -5.31 38.83
C LYS A 649 -30.94 -5.45 40.21
N GLY A 650 -30.19 -5.99 41.15
CA GLY A 650 -30.67 -6.30 42.51
C GLY A 650 -31.32 -7.68 42.66
N ARG A 651 -31.62 -8.41 41.57
CA ARG A 651 -32.11 -9.79 41.58
C ARG A 651 -31.05 -10.82 41.20
N SER A 652 -29.91 -10.36 40.66
CA SER A 652 -28.79 -11.17 40.23
C SER A 652 -27.48 -10.43 40.51
N THR A 653 -26.36 -11.13 40.41
CA THR A 653 -25.04 -10.48 40.35
C THR A 653 -24.97 -9.65 39.09
N TYR A 654 -24.78 -8.36 39.24
CA TYR A 654 -24.77 -7.38 38.15
C TYR A 654 -23.54 -6.47 38.26
N GLY A 655 -22.90 -6.15 37.13
CA GLY A 655 -21.75 -5.25 37.08
C GLY A 655 -21.24 -5.07 35.65
N ASN A 656 -20.29 -4.16 35.51
CA ASN A 656 -19.57 -3.97 34.26
C ASN A 656 -18.34 -4.88 34.23
N MET A 657 -18.10 -5.50 33.10
CA MET A 657 -16.90 -6.29 32.86
C MET A 657 -16.07 -5.65 31.76
N LEU A 658 -14.76 -5.52 31.98
CA LEU A 658 -13.83 -5.07 30.97
C LEU A 658 -13.56 -6.22 30.00
N SER A 659 -13.89 -6.04 28.73
CA SER A 659 -13.55 -6.98 27.68
C SER A 659 -12.08 -6.79 27.26
N ALA A 660 -11.31 -7.86 27.20
CA ALA A 660 -9.93 -7.84 26.70
C ALA A 660 -9.88 -7.72 25.17
N GLY A 661 -10.99 -7.99 24.47
CA GLY A 661 -11.10 -7.87 23.01
C GLY A 661 -11.95 -6.68 22.59
N TYR A 662 -11.59 -6.08 21.46
CA TYR A 662 -12.40 -5.05 20.79
C TYR A 662 -12.34 -5.24 19.26
N GLY A 663 -13.38 -4.78 18.56
CA GLY A 663 -13.38 -4.74 17.11
C GLY A 663 -13.38 -6.10 16.41
N GLY A 664 -14.16 -7.08 16.89
CA GLY A 664 -14.38 -8.36 16.22
C GLY A 664 -13.53 -9.53 16.75
N GLY A 665 -13.08 -9.48 17.99
CA GLY A 665 -12.32 -10.55 18.64
C GLY A 665 -13.14 -11.56 19.43
N THR A 666 -14.38 -11.92 19.03
CA THR A 666 -15.28 -12.79 19.79
C THR A 666 -14.65 -14.13 20.18
N ALA A 667 -13.92 -14.77 19.29
CA ALA A 667 -13.23 -16.02 19.57
C ALA A 667 -12.19 -15.89 20.68
N ASN A 668 -11.60 -14.71 20.88
CA ASN A 668 -10.65 -14.44 21.96
C ASN A 668 -11.38 -14.38 23.30
N MET A 669 -12.62 -13.84 23.33
CA MET A 669 -13.46 -13.84 24.54
C MET A 669 -13.99 -15.23 24.87
N GLU A 670 -14.35 -16.00 23.83
CA GLU A 670 -14.69 -17.43 24.01
C GLU A 670 -13.50 -18.19 24.61
N TRP A 671 -12.29 -17.98 24.08
CA TRP A 671 -11.07 -18.58 24.60
C TRP A 671 -10.84 -18.27 26.08
N GLU A 672 -10.88 -17.00 26.48
CA GLU A 672 -10.72 -16.60 27.88
C GLU A 672 -11.78 -17.21 28.77
N THR A 673 -13.05 -17.20 28.34
CA THR A 673 -14.18 -17.75 29.09
C THR A 673 -14.07 -19.27 29.23
N LEU A 674 -13.75 -19.98 28.17
CA LEU A 674 -13.75 -21.43 28.14
C LEU A 674 -12.50 -22.05 28.76
N THR A 675 -11.35 -21.39 28.66
CA THR A 675 -10.05 -21.92 29.13
C THR A 675 -9.56 -21.26 30.41
N GLY A 676 -10.02 -20.06 30.75
CA GLY A 676 -9.47 -19.24 31.84
C GLY A 676 -8.12 -18.63 31.52
N LEU A 677 -7.61 -18.74 30.27
CA LEU A 677 -6.31 -18.23 29.85
C LEU A 677 -6.44 -16.83 29.26
N ASN A 678 -5.77 -15.86 29.88
CA ASN A 678 -5.87 -14.45 29.49
C ASN A 678 -5.16 -14.14 28.16
N MET A 679 -5.82 -13.40 27.29
CA MET A 679 -5.25 -12.94 26.00
C MET A 679 -4.04 -12.05 26.16
N GLY A 680 -3.87 -11.36 27.27
CA GLY A 680 -2.69 -10.53 27.55
C GLY A 680 -1.36 -11.31 27.64
N MET A 681 -1.40 -12.64 27.76
CA MET A 681 -0.21 -13.51 27.71
C MET A 681 0.32 -13.71 26.29
N PHE A 682 -0.51 -13.48 25.28
CA PHE A 682 -0.19 -13.73 23.89
C PHE A 682 0.21 -12.46 23.14
N LYS A 683 0.79 -12.63 21.96
CA LYS A 683 1.01 -11.52 21.04
C LYS A 683 -0.33 -10.90 20.63
N SER A 684 -0.36 -9.58 20.47
CA SER A 684 -1.58 -8.82 20.15
C SER A 684 -2.25 -9.22 18.83
N THR A 685 -1.51 -9.83 17.92
CA THR A 685 -1.98 -10.33 16.62
C THR A 685 -2.50 -11.77 16.67
N LEU A 686 -2.37 -12.43 17.83
CA LEU A 686 -2.73 -13.84 17.98
C LEU A 686 -4.24 -14.01 18.12
N THR A 687 -4.77 -15.04 17.45
CA THR A 687 -6.11 -15.59 17.67
C THR A 687 -5.97 -17.05 18.11
N PRO A 688 -6.16 -17.38 19.39
CA PRO A 688 -5.86 -18.71 19.93
C PRO A 688 -6.54 -19.85 19.18
N TYR A 689 -7.77 -19.68 18.76
CA TYR A 689 -8.52 -20.69 18.02
C TYR A 689 -7.79 -21.14 16.76
N VAL A 690 -7.21 -20.22 16.02
CA VAL A 690 -6.54 -20.52 14.74
C VAL A 690 -5.07 -20.89 14.93
N GLN A 691 -4.40 -20.33 15.94
CA GLN A 691 -2.94 -20.41 16.05
C GLN A 691 -2.47 -21.26 17.24
N VAL A 692 -3.26 -21.39 18.28
CA VAL A 692 -2.89 -22.14 19.49
C VAL A 692 -3.56 -23.50 19.48
N VAL A 693 -4.87 -23.56 19.30
CA VAL A 693 -5.63 -24.81 19.41
C VAL A 693 -5.15 -25.89 18.43
N PRO A 694 -4.84 -25.61 17.16
CA PRO A 694 -4.33 -26.63 16.24
C PRO A 694 -2.93 -27.17 16.63
N ASN A 695 -2.15 -26.40 17.38
CA ASN A 695 -0.73 -26.68 17.63
C ASN A 695 -0.46 -27.38 18.98
N TYR A 696 -1.48 -27.51 19.83
CA TYR A 696 -1.32 -28.11 21.16
C TYR A 696 -2.38 -29.20 21.38
N SER A 697 -2.04 -30.20 22.17
CA SER A 697 -2.89 -31.39 22.38
C SER A 697 -3.87 -31.30 23.56
N PHE A 698 -3.64 -30.36 24.47
CA PHE A 698 -4.41 -30.26 25.70
C PHE A 698 -4.68 -28.80 26.09
N TYR A 699 -5.93 -28.55 26.49
CA TYR A 699 -6.38 -27.25 27.00
C TYR A 699 -7.27 -27.47 28.22
N PRO A 700 -7.07 -26.73 29.32
CA PRO A 700 -8.02 -26.72 30.40
C PRO A 700 -9.30 -26.01 29.93
N THR A 701 -10.37 -26.74 29.72
CA THR A 701 -11.65 -26.14 29.37
C THR A 701 -12.70 -26.35 30.44
N ILE A 702 -13.60 -25.37 30.59
CA ILE A 702 -14.68 -25.43 31.55
C ILE A 702 -15.62 -26.61 31.23
N GLY A 703 -15.79 -26.95 29.96
CA GLY A 703 -16.63 -28.07 29.52
C GLY A 703 -16.18 -29.42 30.05
N MET A 704 -14.90 -29.61 30.34
CA MET A 704 -14.34 -30.84 30.89
C MET A 704 -14.76 -31.10 32.35
N ASN A 705 -15.25 -30.07 33.04
CA ASN A 705 -15.68 -30.20 34.43
C ASN A 705 -17.13 -30.76 34.56
N PHE A 706 -17.83 -30.98 33.47
CA PHE A 706 -19.20 -31.48 33.43
C PHE A 706 -19.29 -32.85 32.78
N GLY A 707 -20.28 -33.63 33.10
CA GLY A 707 -20.51 -34.93 32.49
C GLY A 707 -20.97 -34.84 31.04
N TYR A 708 -21.60 -33.73 30.66
CA TYR A 708 -22.02 -33.42 29.31
C TYR A 708 -21.85 -31.92 29.05
N SER A 709 -21.33 -31.56 27.90
CA SER A 709 -21.19 -30.17 27.49
C SER A 709 -21.62 -29.99 26.03
N SER A 710 -22.39 -28.94 25.76
CA SER A 710 -22.80 -28.55 24.42
C SER A 710 -22.59 -27.07 24.20
N ALA A 711 -22.31 -26.71 22.95
CA ALA A 711 -22.20 -25.32 22.55
C ALA A 711 -23.10 -25.03 21.35
N VAL A 712 -23.58 -23.80 21.25
CA VAL A 712 -24.41 -23.30 20.15
C VAL A 712 -23.82 -22.00 19.65
N HIS A 713 -23.61 -21.90 18.35
CA HIS A 713 -23.12 -20.69 17.71
C HIS A 713 -24.06 -20.27 16.57
N PRO A 714 -24.71 -19.09 16.63
CA PRO A 714 -25.71 -18.69 15.65
C PRO A 714 -25.17 -18.23 14.30
N PHE A 715 -23.95 -18.62 13.97
CA PHE A 715 -23.27 -18.30 12.71
C PHE A 715 -22.53 -19.53 12.15
N ILE A 716 -21.79 -19.36 11.02
CA ILE A 716 -21.05 -20.46 10.38
C ILE A 716 -20.01 -21.04 11.33
N GLY A 717 -20.00 -22.37 11.49
CA GLY A 717 -19.10 -23.04 12.42
C GLY A 717 -17.63 -23.05 12.02
N THR A 718 -17.33 -22.86 10.72
CA THR A 718 -15.96 -22.77 10.20
C THR A 718 -15.27 -21.45 10.54
N TYR A 719 -16.03 -20.43 10.93
CA TYR A 719 -15.47 -19.14 11.30
C TYR A 719 -14.65 -19.25 12.58
N TYR A 720 -13.38 -18.89 12.55
CA TYR A 720 -12.36 -19.14 13.59
C TYR A 720 -12.10 -20.63 13.87
N SER A 721 -12.31 -21.51 12.90
CA SER A 721 -12.11 -22.97 13.07
C SER A 721 -12.93 -23.61 14.21
N ARG A 722 -14.04 -23.00 14.65
CA ARG A 722 -14.80 -23.42 15.84
C ARG A 722 -15.25 -24.89 15.83
N ILE A 723 -15.53 -25.47 14.65
CA ILE A 723 -15.92 -26.89 14.56
C ILE A 723 -14.82 -27.76 15.16
N GLU A 724 -13.59 -27.56 14.72
CA GLU A 724 -12.44 -28.32 15.20
C GLU A 724 -12.09 -27.95 16.65
N ASP A 725 -12.15 -26.65 16.99
CA ASP A 725 -11.78 -26.15 18.29
C ASP A 725 -12.70 -26.70 19.40
N TYR A 726 -14.02 -26.66 19.20
CA TYR A 726 -14.94 -27.21 20.21
C TYR A 726 -14.81 -28.73 20.35
N HIS A 727 -14.44 -29.45 19.27
CA HIS A 727 -14.08 -30.85 19.34
C HIS A 727 -12.80 -31.06 20.18
N ARG A 728 -11.76 -30.26 19.97
CA ARG A 728 -10.52 -30.30 20.75
C ARG A 728 -10.73 -29.89 22.22
N PHE A 729 -11.67 -28.99 22.48
CA PHE A 729 -12.11 -28.59 23.82
C PHE A 729 -12.95 -29.67 24.53
N LYS A 730 -13.18 -30.79 23.86
CA LYS A 730 -13.95 -31.95 24.42
C LYS A 730 -15.41 -31.63 24.70
N PHE A 731 -16.04 -30.71 23.93
CA PHE A 731 -17.46 -30.56 23.95
C PHE A 731 -18.14 -31.77 23.29
N ASN A 732 -19.20 -32.29 23.90
CA ASN A 732 -19.94 -33.44 23.38
C ASN A 732 -20.77 -33.09 22.15
N LYS A 733 -21.24 -31.83 22.06
CA LYS A 733 -22.03 -31.34 20.92
C LYS A 733 -21.68 -29.89 20.61
N PHE A 734 -21.59 -29.57 19.33
CA PHE A 734 -21.48 -28.20 18.82
C PHE A 734 -22.51 -28.02 17.70
N ALA A 735 -23.46 -27.12 17.91
CA ALA A 735 -24.46 -26.73 16.92
C ALA A 735 -24.15 -25.34 16.37
N TYR A 736 -24.25 -25.17 15.06
CA TYR A 736 -23.96 -23.92 14.38
C TYR A 736 -24.86 -23.76 13.14
N LEU A 737 -24.87 -22.59 12.52
CA LEU A 737 -25.68 -22.33 11.33
C LEU A 737 -25.23 -23.27 10.18
N GLY A 738 -26.13 -24.14 9.75
CA GLY A 738 -25.85 -25.17 8.72
C GLY A 738 -25.40 -26.53 9.28
N SER A 739 -25.28 -26.70 10.60
CA SER A 739 -25.14 -28.04 11.20
C SER A 739 -26.47 -28.80 11.12
N LYS A 740 -26.37 -30.12 10.86
CA LYS A 740 -27.54 -31.03 10.90
C LYS A 740 -27.87 -31.47 12.29
#